data_34e4cb10909cef8961405f4c43da9403
#
_entry.id   34e4cb10909cef8961405f4c43da9403
#
_cell.length_a   1.000
_cell.length_b   1.000
_cell.length_c   1.000
_cell.angle_alpha   90.00
_cell.angle_beta   90.00
_cell.angle_gamma   90.00
#
_symmetry.space_group_name_H-M   'P 1'
#
loop_
_entity.id
_entity.type
_entity.pdbx_description
1 polymer ?
#
loop_
_entity_poly.entity_id
_entity_poly.type
_entity_poly.pdbx_seq_one_letter_code
_entity_poly.pdbx_strand_id
1 'polypeptide(L)'
;MRRVGTCLVAVAIWGGVAWGAAEPAPLDWRKDTYESDPPRLANPLRDATLSVSGQWSDRGPQYVTDGEIVANNHWACEQLPAVLTVAMREKSAFSACRIWFYFGEPRIYKFFIEASPDNRSWTRIADWTKNDRPATAEGFVVAFGKEVEAQYLRVTITDSSVRGAGGHIVELMVSSAALTPGLHGRQAPTDRIDDANATGDESLKTWRAAAWRNERVHGQFVVWSAEAVPQLRLRATALRSEKGAEIPASAVVPRFVRYVRAGKKTAGDILDPAPSVDLPAGGFRPVWLTVTVPAKTRPGLYRGCLTVKGAAGKEVAFPLELEVLGAKLPDPEDWAFFLDLWQHPWAVARYHGVAPFSPEHYRLLEPIYRELANAGQKTLTTTIAELPWNHQNFDAYHTMIPHVKNADGSWSFDYALFDEYVAFGKRCGLGPQIHCYTMAPWGDRVYYIDGSTGDQISVALRPGTPEHEAYWGPFLKAFQRHLVKKGWADDTYIAMDERGPEDTRATADCVKKFAPRLKIAMPGNHPPSHFKGIALDNYCQFIAHVDDAFLKEVPQRRAEGKVTTFYVCCGPSRPNTFTFSPADEQVWLGLYAAANGLDGFLRWAFVNWPRDPLFDSGFGPWPAGDTFLLYPGPRSSVRWEMLRDGIEESEKIRVLRGRQAASPALDESLSAFHFKSAEKSTGAALSEQVRRARQAVEDAARTLR
;
A
#
# COMPACT_ATOMS: atom_id res chain seq x y z
N MET A 1 -26.24 31.09 -52.68
CA MET A 1 -25.65 31.38 -51.37
C MET A 1 -26.64 30.95 -50.29
N ARG A 2 -26.53 29.75 -49.80
CA ARG A 2 -27.27 29.28 -48.63
C ARG A 2 -26.22 28.81 -47.62
N ARG A 3 -26.19 29.47 -46.46
CA ARG A 3 -25.33 29.10 -45.32
C ARG A 3 -25.87 27.84 -44.72
N VAL A 4 -25.02 26.82 -44.63
CA VAL A 4 -25.26 25.62 -43.83
C VAL A 4 -24.81 25.97 -42.40
N GLY A 5 -25.77 26.03 -41.47
CA GLY A 5 -25.52 26.20 -40.05
C GLY A 5 -25.10 24.86 -39.43
N THR A 6 -23.90 24.80 -38.90
CA THR A 6 -23.42 23.68 -38.11
C THR A 6 -24.05 23.75 -36.71
N CYS A 7 -25.01 22.89 -36.42
CA CYS A 7 -25.52 22.68 -35.07
C CYS A 7 -24.48 21.88 -34.27
N LEU A 8 -23.80 22.56 -33.36
CA LEU A 8 -23.06 21.91 -32.27
C LEU A 8 -24.10 21.44 -31.23
N VAL A 9 -24.42 20.17 -31.24
CA VAL A 9 -25.16 19.52 -30.14
C VAL A 9 -24.15 19.15 -29.08
N ALA A 10 -24.06 19.97 -28.04
CA ALA A 10 -23.38 19.59 -26.80
C ALA A 10 -24.28 18.57 -26.06
N VAL A 11 -23.99 17.30 -26.20
CA VAL A 11 -24.69 16.24 -25.47
C VAL A 11 -24.13 16.17 -24.06
N ALA A 12 -24.82 16.82 -23.10
CA ALA A 12 -24.63 16.59 -21.67
C ALA A 12 -25.38 15.30 -21.31
N ILE A 13 -24.71 14.16 -21.39
CA ILE A 13 -25.28 12.88 -20.91
C ILE A 13 -24.85 12.70 -19.44
N TRP A 14 -25.63 13.24 -18.52
CA TRP A 14 -25.65 12.82 -17.12
C TRP A 14 -27.12 12.45 -16.77
N GLY A 15 -27.49 11.22 -17.13
CA GLY A 15 -28.71 10.60 -16.59
C GLY A 15 -28.40 10.02 -15.22
N GLY A 16 -28.72 10.77 -14.15
CA GLY A 16 -28.48 10.36 -12.77
C GLY A 16 -29.35 9.16 -12.39
N VAL A 17 -28.71 8.07 -11.98
CA VAL A 17 -29.32 7.13 -11.05
C VAL A 17 -29.22 7.78 -9.68
N ALA A 18 -30.36 8.25 -9.16
CA ALA A 18 -30.48 8.86 -7.85
C ALA A 18 -30.20 7.80 -6.76
N TRP A 19 -28.99 7.78 -6.26
CA TRP A 19 -28.68 7.21 -4.96
C TRP A 19 -29.03 8.27 -3.92
N GLY A 20 -30.15 8.08 -3.22
CA GLY A 20 -30.62 9.00 -2.20
C GLY A 20 -29.81 8.93 -0.90
N ALA A 21 -28.58 9.40 -0.93
CA ALA A 21 -27.84 9.90 0.21
C ALA A 21 -27.00 11.07 -0.30
N ALA A 22 -27.09 12.23 0.35
CA ALA A 22 -26.24 13.37 0.05
C ALA A 22 -24.79 12.90 0.02
N GLU A 23 -24.09 13.09 -1.10
CA GLU A 23 -22.67 12.79 -1.19
C GLU A 23 -21.95 13.60 -0.11
N PRO A 24 -21.12 12.96 0.74
CA PRO A 24 -20.33 13.73 1.68
C PRO A 24 -19.42 14.69 0.89
N ALA A 25 -19.28 15.91 1.40
CA ALA A 25 -18.40 16.92 0.82
C ALA A 25 -17.01 16.30 0.55
N PRO A 26 -16.32 16.69 -0.54
CA PRO A 26 -14.99 16.19 -0.85
C PRO A 26 -14.08 16.32 0.36
N LEU A 27 -13.46 15.22 0.80
CA LEU A 27 -12.51 15.25 1.90
C LEU A 27 -11.36 16.19 1.52
N ASP A 28 -11.16 17.24 2.32
CA ASP A 28 -9.98 18.07 2.19
C ASP A 28 -8.77 17.24 2.67
N TRP A 29 -8.06 16.64 1.72
CA TRP A 29 -6.89 15.81 1.97
C TRP A 29 -5.77 16.52 2.75
N ARG A 30 -5.87 17.85 2.93
CA ARG A 30 -4.96 18.69 3.73
C ARG A 30 -5.32 18.69 5.22
N LYS A 31 -6.51 18.20 5.60
CA LYS A 31 -6.92 18.10 7.00
C LYS A 31 -6.35 16.83 7.62
N ASP A 32 -5.64 16.97 8.72
CA ASP A 32 -4.83 15.96 9.40
C ASP A 32 -5.60 14.82 10.12
N THR A 33 -6.83 14.52 9.76
CA THR A 33 -7.73 13.64 10.51
C THR A 33 -7.96 12.28 9.86
N TYR A 34 -6.95 11.72 9.17
CA TYR A 34 -7.15 10.51 8.34
C TYR A 34 -6.69 9.20 8.97
N GLU A 35 -6.27 9.19 10.20
CA GLU A 35 -5.82 7.96 10.84
C GLU A 35 -7.01 7.30 11.54
N SER A 36 -7.34 6.07 11.14
CA SER A 36 -8.48 5.35 11.72
C SER A 36 -8.26 5.05 13.21
N ASP A 37 -7.03 4.68 13.59
CA ASP A 37 -6.62 4.42 14.97
C ASP A 37 -5.13 4.75 15.13
N PRO A 38 -4.76 5.81 15.87
CA PRO A 38 -3.36 6.07 16.18
C PRO A 38 -2.74 4.84 16.89
N PRO A 39 -1.59 4.34 16.41
CA PRO A 39 -1.03 3.13 16.96
C PRO A 39 -0.54 3.36 18.40
N ARG A 40 -0.86 2.42 19.28
CA ARG A 40 -0.45 2.43 20.69
C ARG A 40 0.41 1.21 21.00
N LEU A 41 1.26 1.34 22.00
CA LEU A 41 2.11 0.27 22.47
C LEU A 41 1.27 -0.90 23.00
N ALA A 42 1.77 -2.11 22.82
CA ALA A 42 1.14 -3.30 23.35
C ALA A 42 1.01 -3.19 24.88
N ASN A 43 -0.16 -3.53 25.39
CA ASN A 43 -0.37 -3.71 26.82
C ASN A 43 -0.36 -5.21 27.11
N PRO A 44 0.70 -5.77 27.77
CA PRO A 44 0.75 -7.18 28.15
C PRO A 44 -0.42 -7.62 29.03
N LEU A 45 -1.15 -6.66 29.60
CA LEU A 45 -2.32 -6.94 30.46
C LEU A 45 -3.63 -7.09 29.67
N ARG A 46 -3.65 -6.84 28.35
CA ARG A 46 -4.89 -6.85 27.54
C ARG A 46 -5.65 -8.17 27.60
N ASP A 47 -4.92 -9.29 27.63
CA ASP A 47 -5.49 -10.64 27.70
C ASP A 47 -5.46 -11.21 29.13
N ALA A 48 -5.24 -10.38 30.14
CA ALA A 48 -5.16 -10.81 31.52
C ALA A 48 -6.56 -11.06 32.11
N THR A 49 -6.63 -11.96 33.07
CA THR A 49 -7.83 -12.13 33.89
C THR A 49 -7.82 -11.11 35.01
N LEU A 50 -8.90 -10.32 35.11
CA LEU A 50 -9.05 -9.28 36.11
C LEU A 50 -9.99 -9.71 37.23
N SER A 51 -9.62 -9.43 38.48
CA SER A 51 -10.48 -9.57 39.65
C SER A 51 -10.42 -8.33 40.52
N VAL A 52 -11.54 -7.97 41.12
CA VAL A 52 -11.71 -6.72 41.88
C VAL A 52 -12.36 -6.95 43.23
N SER A 53 -12.08 -6.07 44.18
CA SER A 53 -12.69 -6.09 45.53
C SER A 53 -14.18 -5.68 45.51
N GLY A 54 -14.63 -5.01 44.47
CA GLY A 54 -16.00 -4.57 44.29
C GLY A 54 -16.18 -3.84 42.95
N GLN A 55 -17.43 -3.67 42.56
CA GLN A 55 -17.81 -2.98 41.32
C GLN A 55 -19.05 -2.12 41.56
N TRP A 56 -19.02 -0.92 41.01
CA TRP A 56 -20.17 -0.02 41.03
C TRP A 56 -20.94 -0.09 39.71
N SER A 57 -22.20 -0.56 39.75
CA SER A 57 -23.08 -0.69 38.58
C SER A 57 -22.42 -1.47 37.43
N ASP A 58 -22.42 -0.94 36.22
CA ASP A 58 -21.83 -1.47 34.98
C ASP A 58 -20.33 -1.15 34.81
N ARG A 59 -19.71 -0.45 35.79
CA ARG A 59 -18.30 -0.02 35.77
C ARG A 59 -17.35 -1.16 36.18
N GLY A 60 -17.29 -2.18 35.35
CA GLY A 60 -16.50 -3.38 35.61
C GLY A 60 -15.02 -3.28 35.25
N PRO A 61 -14.21 -4.27 35.65
CA PRO A 61 -12.76 -4.28 35.42
C PRO A 61 -12.36 -4.40 33.95
N GLN A 62 -13.23 -4.83 33.06
CA GLN A 62 -12.95 -5.01 31.61
C GLN A 62 -12.43 -3.75 30.94
N TYR A 63 -12.71 -2.56 31.49
CA TYR A 63 -12.24 -1.28 30.97
C TYR A 63 -10.77 -0.98 31.30
N VAL A 64 -10.17 -1.70 32.23
CA VAL A 64 -8.82 -1.34 32.77
C VAL A 64 -7.67 -1.73 31.85
N THR A 65 -7.91 -2.63 30.90
CA THR A 65 -6.88 -3.14 30.00
C THR A 65 -7.35 -3.21 28.55
N ASP A 66 -8.40 -2.46 28.18
CA ASP A 66 -9.00 -2.48 26.84
C ASP A 66 -8.25 -1.57 25.84
N GLY A 67 -7.34 -0.72 26.34
CA GLY A 67 -6.55 0.21 25.55
C GLY A 67 -7.27 1.54 25.27
N GLU A 68 -8.45 1.78 25.87
CA GLU A 68 -9.22 3.01 25.71
C GLU A 68 -9.00 3.99 26.88
N ILE A 69 -8.34 5.12 26.62
CA ILE A 69 -8.08 6.15 27.64
C ILE A 69 -9.15 7.24 27.53
N VAL A 70 -10.35 6.90 27.99
CA VAL A 70 -11.51 7.81 28.03
C VAL A 70 -12.00 7.90 29.46
N ALA A 71 -12.13 9.13 30.00
CA ALA A 71 -12.47 9.34 31.42
C ALA A 71 -13.71 8.57 31.88
N ASN A 72 -14.73 8.45 31.02
CA ASN A 72 -15.96 7.74 31.34
C ASN A 72 -15.90 6.22 31.13
N ASN A 73 -14.80 5.69 30.59
CA ASN A 73 -14.56 4.26 30.42
C ASN A 73 -13.60 3.78 31.51
N HIS A 74 -14.15 3.32 32.64
CA HIS A 74 -13.33 2.98 33.81
C HIS A 74 -13.99 1.93 34.70
N TRP A 75 -13.18 1.16 35.41
CA TRP A 75 -13.62 0.42 36.57
C TRP A 75 -13.85 1.37 37.74
N ALA A 76 -14.95 1.16 38.50
CA ALA A 76 -15.29 1.90 39.69
C ALA A 76 -15.63 0.95 40.85
N CYS A 77 -15.18 1.32 42.06
CA CYS A 77 -15.48 0.63 43.31
C CYS A 77 -15.82 1.69 44.37
N GLU A 78 -16.99 1.58 44.98
CA GLU A 78 -17.45 2.57 45.98
C GLU A 78 -16.66 2.54 47.28
N GLN A 79 -16.16 1.37 47.68
CA GLN A 79 -15.45 1.17 48.94
C GLN A 79 -13.93 1.29 48.78
N LEU A 80 -13.28 1.88 49.76
CA LEU A 80 -11.85 1.91 49.91
C LEU A 80 -11.43 1.06 51.12
N PRO A 81 -10.31 0.32 51.05
CA PRO A 81 -9.42 0.23 49.90
C PRO A 81 -10.03 -0.53 48.71
N ALA A 82 -9.91 0.04 47.52
CA ALA A 82 -10.32 -0.61 46.29
C ALA A 82 -9.15 -1.38 45.68
N VAL A 83 -9.36 -2.64 45.39
CA VAL A 83 -8.29 -3.56 44.94
C VAL A 83 -8.61 -4.11 43.56
N LEU A 84 -7.69 -3.92 42.63
CA LEU A 84 -7.65 -4.61 41.33
C LEU A 84 -6.50 -5.60 41.34
N THR A 85 -6.79 -6.87 41.03
CA THR A 85 -5.78 -7.91 40.80
C THR A 85 -5.80 -8.34 39.33
N VAL A 86 -4.65 -8.33 38.69
CA VAL A 86 -4.42 -8.70 37.30
C VAL A 86 -3.62 -9.98 37.25
N ALA A 87 -4.16 -11.04 36.64
CA ALA A 87 -3.47 -12.29 36.38
C ALA A 87 -3.08 -12.34 34.88
N MET A 88 -1.82 -12.12 34.57
CA MET A 88 -1.28 -12.21 33.22
C MET A 88 -1.29 -13.68 32.77
N ARG A 89 -1.48 -13.85 31.44
CA ARG A 89 -1.52 -15.18 30.82
C ARG A 89 -0.24 -15.97 31.06
N GLU A 90 0.90 -15.29 31.07
CA GLU A 90 2.21 -15.86 31.36
C GLU A 90 3.05 -14.89 32.19
N LYS A 91 4.09 -15.43 32.81
CA LYS A 91 5.04 -14.63 33.59
C LYS A 91 5.76 -13.64 32.67
N SER A 92 5.76 -12.38 33.02
CA SER A 92 6.32 -11.28 32.21
C SER A 92 7.29 -10.45 33.03
N ALA A 93 8.30 -9.91 32.38
CA ALA A 93 9.26 -8.97 32.94
C ALA A 93 8.90 -7.54 32.57
N PHE A 94 8.88 -6.61 33.51
CA PHE A 94 8.58 -5.21 33.34
C PHE A 94 9.26 -4.33 34.38
N SER A 95 9.58 -3.08 34.05
CA SER A 95 10.28 -2.14 34.94
C SER A 95 9.43 -0.94 35.35
N ALA A 96 8.27 -0.77 34.74
CA ALA A 96 7.36 0.31 35.03
C ALA A 96 5.91 -0.08 34.71
N CYS A 97 4.95 0.65 35.27
CA CYS A 97 3.59 0.68 34.77
C CYS A 97 3.15 2.12 34.49
N ARG A 98 2.13 2.23 33.67
CA ARG A 98 1.37 3.46 33.52
C ARG A 98 -0.05 3.20 33.93
N ILE A 99 -0.58 4.08 34.78
CA ILE A 99 -1.92 3.96 35.33
C ILE A 99 -2.69 5.25 35.13
N TRP A 100 -3.89 5.14 34.60
CA TRP A 100 -4.83 6.22 34.48
C TRP A 100 -5.97 6.01 35.46
N PHE A 101 -6.09 6.94 36.40
CA PHE A 101 -7.28 7.05 37.22
C PHE A 101 -8.30 7.94 36.53
N TYR A 102 -9.54 7.95 37.02
CA TYR A 102 -10.57 8.84 36.50
C TYR A 102 -10.11 10.31 36.54
N PHE A 103 -10.16 10.96 35.38
CA PHE A 103 -9.67 12.33 35.17
C PHE A 103 -10.75 13.28 34.59
N GLY A 104 -12.03 12.89 34.61
CA GLY A 104 -13.12 13.77 34.17
C GLY A 104 -13.31 15.00 35.07
N GLU A 105 -12.76 14.97 36.29
CA GLU A 105 -12.65 16.10 37.22
C GLU A 105 -11.35 15.94 38.04
N PRO A 106 -10.82 17.01 38.63
CA PRO A 106 -9.60 16.92 39.45
C PRO A 106 -9.78 16.02 40.65
N ARG A 107 -9.16 14.84 40.66
CA ARG A 107 -9.13 13.88 41.77
C ARG A 107 -7.73 13.44 42.08
N ILE A 108 -7.38 13.31 43.33
CA ILE A 108 -6.12 12.77 43.81
C ILE A 108 -6.39 11.38 44.35
N TYR A 109 -5.66 10.38 43.84
CA TYR A 109 -5.73 9.01 44.31
C TYR A 109 -4.44 8.63 45.04
N LYS A 110 -4.55 8.01 46.24
CA LYS A 110 -3.42 7.42 46.95
C LYS A 110 -3.47 5.94 46.75
N PHE A 111 -2.36 5.34 46.36
CA PHE A 111 -2.31 3.94 45.98
C PHE A 111 -0.94 3.33 46.17
N PHE A 112 -0.88 2.02 46.10
CA PHE A 112 0.37 1.26 45.99
C PHE A 112 0.18 0.09 45.00
N ILE A 113 1.31 -0.46 44.53
CA ILE A 113 1.32 -1.56 43.55
C ILE A 113 2.19 -2.69 44.12
N GLU A 114 1.69 -3.90 43.98
CA GLU A 114 2.37 -5.13 44.40
C GLU A 114 2.46 -6.10 43.22
N ALA A 115 3.51 -6.91 43.18
CA ALA A 115 3.72 -7.97 42.21
C ALA A 115 3.85 -9.31 42.91
N SER A 116 3.43 -10.39 42.23
CA SER A 116 3.52 -11.75 42.75
C SER A 116 3.80 -12.74 41.62
N PRO A 117 4.66 -13.73 41.82
CA PRO A 117 4.86 -14.82 40.87
C PRO A 117 3.76 -15.89 40.95
N ASP A 118 3.03 -16.01 42.09
CA ASP A 118 2.20 -17.16 42.44
C ASP A 118 0.81 -16.80 43.04
N ASN A 119 0.45 -15.51 43.05
CA ASN A 119 -0.77 -14.97 43.69
C ASN A 119 -0.86 -15.21 45.20
N ARG A 120 0.23 -15.57 45.86
CA ARG A 120 0.31 -15.82 47.32
C ARG A 120 1.34 -14.93 47.97
N SER A 121 2.51 -14.87 47.40
CA SER A 121 3.66 -14.10 47.90
C SER A 121 3.70 -12.74 47.19
N TRP A 122 3.31 -11.66 47.89
CA TRP A 122 3.20 -10.32 47.32
C TRP A 122 4.36 -9.43 47.76
N THR A 123 4.98 -8.74 46.81
CA THR A 123 6.04 -7.76 47.08
C THR A 123 5.56 -6.39 46.61
N ARG A 124 5.64 -5.38 47.49
CA ARG A 124 5.36 -3.99 47.08
C ARG A 124 6.48 -3.49 46.18
N ILE A 125 6.09 -3.08 44.98
CA ILE A 125 7.00 -2.58 43.91
C ILE A 125 6.86 -1.08 43.71
N ALA A 126 5.76 -0.46 44.14
CA ALA A 126 5.59 1.00 44.14
C ALA A 126 4.67 1.45 45.28
N ASP A 127 5.01 2.58 45.90
CA ASP A 127 4.23 3.23 46.95
C ASP A 127 3.94 4.69 46.65
N TRP A 128 2.67 4.97 46.37
CA TRP A 128 2.11 6.32 46.05
C TRP A 128 1.06 6.70 47.08
N THR A 129 1.14 6.19 48.32
CA THR A 129 0.21 6.54 49.40
C THR A 129 0.33 7.99 49.86
N LYS A 130 1.40 8.69 49.46
CA LYS A 130 1.61 10.11 49.69
C LYS A 130 1.39 10.96 48.45
N ASN A 131 0.77 10.42 47.39
CA ASN A 131 0.49 11.19 46.16
C ASN A 131 -0.38 12.39 46.48
N ASP A 132 0.00 13.58 45.94
CA ASP A 132 -0.71 14.85 46.04
C ASP A 132 -1.07 15.42 44.64
N ARG A 133 -0.73 14.71 43.56
CA ARG A 133 -1.01 15.14 42.19
C ARG A 133 -2.39 14.63 41.75
N PRO A 134 -3.20 15.47 41.08
CA PRO A 134 -4.47 15.03 40.52
C PRO A 134 -4.27 14.09 39.30
N ALA A 135 -5.25 13.26 39.07
CA ALA A 135 -5.33 12.43 37.86
C ALA A 135 -5.52 13.32 36.61
N THR A 136 -4.83 12.98 35.54
CA THR A 136 -4.89 13.67 34.24
C THR A 136 -5.01 12.67 33.10
N ALA A 137 -5.30 13.17 31.90
CA ALA A 137 -5.35 12.35 30.69
C ALA A 137 -3.99 11.73 30.33
N GLU A 138 -2.87 12.23 30.84
CA GLU A 138 -1.54 11.67 30.66
C GLU A 138 -1.30 10.44 31.56
N GLY A 139 -2.08 10.30 32.66
CA GLY A 139 -1.89 9.23 33.65
C GLY A 139 -0.60 9.37 34.47
N PHE A 140 -0.33 8.38 35.32
CA PHE A 140 0.89 8.30 36.13
C PHE A 140 1.86 7.26 35.58
N VAL A 141 3.09 7.66 35.29
CA VAL A 141 4.19 6.73 35.06
C VAL A 141 4.81 6.35 36.38
N VAL A 142 4.79 5.07 36.71
CA VAL A 142 5.29 4.51 37.97
C VAL A 142 6.45 3.58 37.65
N ALA A 143 7.68 4.08 37.86
CA ALA A 143 8.89 3.28 37.72
C ALA A 143 9.11 2.41 38.96
N PHE A 144 9.51 1.16 38.75
CA PHE A 144 9.75 0.20 39.85
C PHE A 144 11.21 0.17 40.36
N GLY A 145 12.07 0.98 39.75
CA GLY A 145 13.49 1.06 40.14
C GLY A 145 14.36 -0.13 39.72
N LYS A 146 13.74 -1.23 39.34
CA LYS A 146 14.38 -2.44 38.80
C LYS A 146 13.39 -3.23 37.95
N GLU A 147 13.88 -4.15 37.17
CA GLU A 147 13.02 -5.11 36.46
C GLU A 147 12.34 -6.05 37.47
N VAL A 148 11.04 -6.25 37.30
CA VAL A 148 10.18 -7.10 38.08
C VAL A 148 9.67 -8.21 37.18
N GLU A 149 9.89 -9.45 37.59
CA GLU A 149 9.38 -10.64 36.92
C GLU A 149 8.20 -11.21 37.71
N ALA A 150 6.98 -11.13 37.16
CA ALA A 150 5.76 -11.54 37.85
C ALA A 150 4.70 -12.08 36.87
N GLN A 151 3.76 -12.86 37.42
CA GLN A 151 2.54 -13.28 36.70
C GLN A 151 1.30 -12.53 37.21
N TYR A 152 1.37 -11.94 38.40
CA TYR A 152 0.27 -11.21 39.00
C TYR A 152 0.70 -9.82 39.41
N LEU A 153 -0.21 -8.86 39.21
CA LEU A 153 -0.09 -7.48 39.63
C LEU A 153 -1.32 -7.11 40.48
N ARG A 154 -1.11 -6.33 41.53
CA ARG A 154 -2.20 -5.84 42.37
C ARG A 154 -2.06 -4.33 42.56
N VAL A 155 -3.10 -3.58 42.21
CA VAL A 155 -3.20 -2.16 42.51
C VAL A 155 -4.20 -1.98 43.65
N THR A 156 -3.77 -1.32 44.73
CA THR A 156 -4.62 -1.01 45.89
C THR A 156 -4.76 0.51 45.98
N ILE A 157 -5.96 1.05 45.77
CA ILE A 157 -6.29 2.45 46.01
C ILE A 157 -6.75 2.59 47.46
N THR A 158 -5.99 3.37 48.25
CA THR A 158 -6.21 3.52 49.68
C THR A 158 -7.03 4.72 50.06
N ASP A 159 -7.02 5.78 49.23
CA ASP A 159 -7.69 7.04 49.49
C ASP A 159 -7.99 7.79 48.19
N SER A 160 -9.03 8.66 48.22
CA SER A 160 -9.41 9.56 47.14
C SER A 160 -9.74 10.93 47.76
N SER A 161 -9.29 12.02 47.08
CA SER A 161 -9.55 13.41 47.52
C SER A 161 -11.04 13.79 47.54
N VAL A 162 -11.88 13.04 46.79
CA VAL A 162 -13.34 13.28 46.76
C VAL A 162 -14.00 12.28 47.71
N ARG A 163 -14.57 12.81 48.81
CA ARG A 163 -15.22 12.02 49.83
C ARG A 163 -16.37 11.17 49.27
N GLY A 164 -16.31 9.85 49.49
CA GLY A 164 -17.33 8.93 48.99
C GLY A 164 -17.23 8.55 47.53
N ALA A 165 -16.21 9.02 46.81
CA ALA A 165 -16.06 8.71 45.40
C ALA A 165 -15.46 7.31 45.12
N GLY A 166 -14.85 6.66 46.12
CA GLY A 166 -14.25 5.34 45.93
C GLY A 166 -13.01 5.32 45.06
N GLY A 167 -12.70 4.15 44.49
CA GLY A 167 -11.55 3.93 43.59
C GLY A 167 -11.97 3.78 42.13
N HIS A 168 -11.23 4.40 41.20
CA HIS A 168 -11.53 4.37 39.77
C HIS A 168 -10.24 4.20 38.97
N ILE A 169 -10.16 3.21 38.09
CA ILE A 169 -9.06 3.04 37.13
C ILE A 169 -9.62 3.02 35.72
N VAL A 170 -9.10 3.89 34.86
CA VAL A 170 -9.44 3.98 33.43
C VAL A 170 -8.62 2.95 32.64
N GLU A 171 -7.29 2.93 32.82
CA GLU A 171 -6.42 2.03 32.09
C GLU A 171 -5.18 1.70 32.93
N LEU A 172 -4.63 0.49 32.75
CA LEU A 172 -3.37 0.03 33.34
C LEU A 172 -2.53 -0.64 32.26
N MET A 173 -1.28 -0.22 32.15
CA MET A 173 -0.29 -0.80 31.25
C MET A 173 0.99 -1.11 31.99
N VAL A 174 1.66 -2.20 31.61
CA VAL A 174 3.03 -2.49 32.07
C VAL A 174 3.99 -2.57 30.90
N SER A 175 5.24 -2.21 31.11
CA SER A 175 6.27 -2.27 30.07
C SER A 175 7.67 -2.31 30.65
N SER A 176 8.64 -2.83 29.89
CA SER A 176 10.05 -2.81 30.24
C SER A 176 10.71 -1.47 29.93
N ALA A 177 10.64 -0.97 28.71
CA ALA A 177 11.37 0.22 28.26
C ALA A 177 10.46 1.38 27.79
N ALA A 178 9.28 1.08 27.29
CA ALA A 178 8.42 2.06 26.59
C ALA A 178 7.78 3.12 27.49
N LEU A 179 7.86 2.97 28.80
CA LEU A 179 7.21 3.87 29.77
C LEU A 179 8.18 4.85 30.47
N THR A 180 9.46 4.87 30.08
CA THR A 180 10.38 5.89 30.57
C THR A 180 10.02 7.26 29.99
N PRO A 181 10.15 8.37 30.75
CA PRO A 181 9.88 9.69 30.22
C PRO A 181 10.77 10.04 29.03
N GLY A 182 10.20 10.73 28.05
CA GLY A 182 10.96 11.21 26.90
C GLY A 182 10.46 10.65 25.57
N LEU A 183 11.12 11.07 24.50
CA LEU A 183 10.94 10.53 23.16
C LEU A 183 12.04 9.50 22.89
N HIS A 184 11.64 8.29 22.62
CA HIS A 184 12.51 7.14 22.36
C HIS A 184 12.47 6.79 20.88
N GLY A 185 13.43 5.98 20.41
CA GLY A 185 13.39 5.50 19.03
C GLY A 185 14.54 4.58 18.67
N ARG A 186 14.31 3.79 17.63
CA ARG A 186 15.28 2.87 17.03
C ARG A 186 15.15 2.80 15.52
N GLN A 187 16.17 2.31 14.86
CA GLN A 187 16.05 1.83 13.49
C GLN A 187 15.25 0.52 13.49
N ALA A 188 14.40 0.34 12.48
CA ALA A 188 13.55 -0.83 12.32
C ALA A 188 13.72 -1.42 10.90
N PRO A 189 13.40 -2.70 10.69
CA PRO A 189 13.28 -3.26 9.34
C PRO A 189 12.23 -2.50 8.52
N THR A 190 12.38 -2.51 7.20
CA THR A 190 11.40 -1.94 6.25
C THR A 190 10.19 -2.86 6.11
N ASP A 191 9.52 -3.18 7.21
CA ASP A 191 8.34 -4.05 7.28
C ASP A 191 7.25 -3.40 8.12
N ARG A 192 6.16 -4.10 8.34
CA ARG A 192 5.04 -3.61 9.15
C ARG A 192 5.44 -3.45 10.61
N ILE A 193 5.20 -2.28 11.14
CA ILE A 193 5.35 -2.02 12.57
C ILE A 193 3.96 -2.07 13.20
N ASP A 194 3.80 -2.90 14.22
CA ASP A 194 2.61 -3.01 15.05
C ASP A 194 2.98 -2.80 16.53
N ASP A 195 2.01 -2.97 17.40
CA ASP A 195 2.19 -2.79 18.84
C ASP A 195 3.20 -3.79 19.45
N ALA A 196 3.31 -4.99 18.88
CA ALA A 196 4.21 -6.03 19.36
C ALA A 196 5.69 -5.75 19.05
N ASN A 197 5.96 -5.03 17.94
CA ASN A 197 7.33 -4.78 17.48
C ASN A 197 7.72 -3.29 17.44
N ALA A 198 6.88 -2.39 17.96
CA ALA A 198 7.13 -0.94 17.96
C ALA A 198 8.34 -0.53 18.80
N THR A 199 8.55 -1.18 19.93
CA THR A 199 9.69 -0.89 20.82
C THR A 199 10.84 -1.87 20.58
N GLY A 200 11.97 -1.66 21.24
CA GLY A 200 13.12 -2.55 21.16
C GLY A 200 14.43 -1.86 21.52
N ASP A 201 15.53 -2.45 21.10
CA ASP A 201 16.88 -1.98 21.42
C ASP A 201 17.17 -0.58 20.85
N GLU A 202 17.22 0.42 21.72
CA GLU A 202 17.51 1.82 21.40
C GLU A 202 18.98 2.07 21.02
N SER A 203 19.87 1.11 21.19
CA SER A 203 21.25 1.21 20.67
C SER A 203 21.29 1.07 19.16
N LEU A 204 20.25 0.47 18.54
CA LEU A 204 20.10 0.30 17.11
C LEU A 204 19.56 1.60 16.46
N LYS A 205 20.34 2.66 16.44
CA LYS A 205 19.91 3.95 15.86
C LYS A 205 20.47 4.22 14.47
N THR A 206 21.58 3.60 14.10
CA THR A 206 22.25 3.89 12.83
C THR A 206 21.66 3.07 11.69
N TRP A 207 21.10 3.74 10.69
CA TRP A 207 20.70 3.10 9.44
C TRP A 207 21.91 2.95 8.52
N ARG A 208 22.10 1.76 8.00
CA ARG A 208 23.13 1.42 7.02
C ARG A 208 22.51 0.77 5.80
N ALA A 209 22.91 1.26 4.61
CA ALA A 209 22.47 0.68 3.35
C ALA A 209 23.57 0.81 2.29
N ALA A 210 23.50 -0.03 1.27
CA ALA A 210 24.22 0.14 0.02
C ALA A 210 23.22 0.46 -1.10
N ALA A 211 23.64 1.25 -2.08
CA ALA A 211 22.83 1.62 -3.21
C ALA A 211 23.66 1.77 -4.49
N TRP A 212 23.02 1.48 -5.62
CA TRP A 212 23.56 1.88 -6.91
C TRP A 212 23.29 3.37 -7.16
N ARG A 213 24.01 3.96 -8.08
CA ARG A 213 23.64 5.27 -8.61
C ARG A 213 22.32 5.16 -9.35
N ASN A 214 21.48 6.18 -9.24
CA ASN A 214 20.12 6.23 -9.85
C ASN A 214 19.09 5.28 -9.20
N GLU A 215 19.35 4.78 -8.01
CA GLU A 215 18.49 3.88 -7.25
C GLU A 215 17.74 4.64 -6.15
N ARG A 216 16.56 4.15 -5.77
CA ARG A 216 15.92 4.49 -4.49
C ARG A 216 16.25 3.42 -3.45
N VAL A 217 16.57 3.85 -2.25
CA VAL A 217 16.73 2.94 -1.10
C VAL A 217 15.93 3.45 0.07
N HIS A 218 15.48 2.52 0.90
CA HIS A 218 14.58 2.83 1.99
C HIS A 218 15.16 2.45 3.34
N GLY A 219 14.74 3.21 4.37
CA GLY A 219 14.99 2.91 5.76
C GLY A 219 13.72 3.13 6.57
N GLN A 220 13.59 2.44 7.68
CA GLN A 220 12.48 2.65 8.60
C GLN A 220 13.01 2.83 10.01
N PHE A 221 12.36 3.72 10.74
CA PHE A 221 12.62 4.03 12.13
C PHE A 221 11.29 4.00 12.86
N VAL A 222 11.33 3.81 14.15
CA VAL A 222 10.15 3.95 14.99
C VAL A 222 10.48 4.80 16.19
N VAL A 223 9.59 5.73 16.51
CA VAL A 223 9.66 6.53 17.74
C VAL A 223 8.45 6.25 18.61
N TRP A 224 8.63 6.32 19.91
CA TRP A 224 7.55 6.11 20.90
C TRP A 224 7.75 7.02 22.11
N SER A 225 6.69 7.23 22.86
CA SER A 225 6.76 7.97 24.11
C SER A 225 5.66 7.51 25.08
N ALA A 226 6.01 7.44 26.35
CA ALA A 226 5.03 7.26 27.42
C ALA A 226 4.11 8.48 27.60
N GLU A 227 4.58 9.66 27.21
CA GLU A 227 3.87 10.93 27.32
C GLU A 227 3.40 11.38 25.93
N ALA A 228 2.36 12.22 25.89
CA ALA A 228 1.99 12.88 24.65
C ALA A 228 3.12 13.77 24.14
N VAL A 229 3.44 13.67 22.85
CA VAL A 229 4.43 14.53 22.18
C VAL A 229 3.74 15.20 20.99
N PRO A 230 3.21 16.40 21.16
CA PRO A 230 2.57 17.12 20.08
C PRO A 230 3.58 17.57 19.03
N GLN A 231 3.10 17.73 17.80
CA GLN A 231 3.85 18.29 16.68
C GLN A 231 5.21 17.62 16.42
N LEU A 232 5.23 16.28 16.36
CA LEU A 232 6.39 15.56 15.83
C LEU A 232 6.69 16.05 14.41
N ARG A 233 7.92 16.45 14.16
CA ARG A 233 8.43 16.90 12.85
C ARG A 233 9.65 16.10 12.45
N LEU A 234 9.78 15.89 11.15
CA LEU A 234 10.88 15.15 10.55
C LEU A 234 11.84 16.12 9.86
N ARG A 235 13.12 15.91 10.05
CA ARG A 235 14.18 16.65 9.34
C ARG A 235 15.31 15.69 8.97
N ALA A 236 15.60 15.58 7.67
CA ALA A 236 16.79 14.90 7.19
C ALA A 236 17.81 15.92 6.70
N THR A 237 19.09 15.63 6.90
CA THR A 237 20.18 16.41 6.33
C THR A 237 20.57 15.88 4.95
N ALA A 238 21.29 16.65 4.17
CA ALA A 238 22.05 16.12 3.04
C ALA A 238 23.01 15.02 3.53
N LEU A 239 23.27 14.01 2.68
CA LEU A 239 24.29 13.01 2.97
C LEU A 239 25.61 13.44 2.33
N ARG A 240 26.70 13.47 3.10
CA ARG A 240 28.00 13.96 2.66
C ARG A 240 29.08 12.91 2.76
N SER A 241 29.90 12.82 1.73
CA SER A 241 31.10 12.00 1.75
C SER A 241 32.27 12.76 2.37
N GLU A 242 33.27 12.04 2.86
CA GLU A 242 34.52 12.64 3.38
C GLU A 242 35.27 13.50 2.32
N LYS A 243 35.07 13.21 1.04
CA LYS A 243 35.65 13.94 -0.10
C LYS A 243 34.80 15.14 -0.56
N GLY A 244 33.77 15.53 0.21
CA GLY A 244 32.94 16.69 -0.06
C GLY A 244 31.84 16.49 -1.13
N ALA A 245 31.65 15.29 -1.64
CA ALA A 245 30.49 15.00 -2.49
C ALA A 245 29.21 14.95 -1.66
N GLU A 246 28.08 15.35 -2.26
CA GLU A 246 26.80 15.50 -1.55
C GLU A 246 25.66 14.84 -2.31
N ILE A 247 24.79 14.12 -1.59
CA ILE A 247 23.41 13.80 -1.97
C ILE A 247 22.54 14.86 -1.28
N PRO A 248 21.81 15.70 -2.03
CA PRO A 248 21.13 16.87 -1.45
C PRO A 248 20.00 16.45 -0.52
N ALA A 249 19.67 17.27 0.46
CA ALA A 249 18.59 16.98 1.43
C ALA A 249 17.23 16.75 0.75
N SER A 250 16.98 17.35 -0.42
CA SER A 250 15.77 17.11 -1.21
C SER A 250 15.65 15.68 -1.75
N ALA A 251 16.75 14.95 -1.81
CA ALA A 251 16.78 13.53 -2.20
C ALA A 251 16.69 12.58 -0.99
N VAL A 252 16.63 13.12 0.24
CA VAL A 252 16.56 12.38 1.50
C VAL A 252 15.22 12.70 2.16
N VAL A 253 14.18 11.96 1.83
CA VAL A 253 12.80 12.33 2.12
C VAL A 253 12.22 11.44 3.23
N PRO A 254 12.09 11.93 4.47
CA PRO A 254 11.38 11.23 5.52
C PRO A 254 9.88 11.48 5.44
N ARG A 255 9.07 10.47 5.76
CA ARG A 255 7.61 10.53 5.81
C ARG A 255 7.10 9.78 7.03
N PHE A 256 5.99 10.22 7.61
CA PHE A 256 5.32 9.46 8.66
C PHE A 256 4.60 8.27 8.05
N VAL A 257 4.65 7.12 8.71
CA VAL A 257 3.79 5.99 8.37
C VAL A 257 2.49 6.13 9.15
N ARG A 258 1.37 6.27 8.43
CA ARG A 258 0.03 6.28 9.04
C ARG A 258 -0.66 4.95 8.86
N TYR A 259 -1.61 4.70 9.74
CA TYR A 259 -2.35 3.43 9.82
C TYR A 259 -3.70 3.56 9.15
N VAL A 260 -4.07 2.50 8.44
CA VAL A 260 -5.35 2.36 7.74
C VAL A 260 -6.01 1.06 8.16
N ARG A 261 -7.33 1.05 8.25
CA ARG A 261 -8.10 -0.17 8.51
C ARG A 261 -7.89 -1.18 7.39
N ALA A 262 -7.63 -2.43 7.76
CA ALA A 262 -7.44 -3.57 6.88
C ALA A 262 -8.26 -4.75 7.41
N GLY A 263 -9.56 -4.71 7.20
CA GLY A 263 -10.52 -5.64 7.77
C GLY A 263 -10.72 -5.40 9.28
N LYS A 264 -10.39 -6.39 10.11
CA LYS A 264 -10.51 -6.28 11.58
C LYS A 264 -9.27 -5.70 12.27
N LYS A 265 -8.22 -5.40 11.51
CA LYS A 265 -6.96 -4.85 12.02
C LYS A 265 -6.64 -3.53 11.35
N THR A 266 -5.66 -2.82 11.89
CA THR A 266 -5.02 -1.68 11.22
C THR A 266 -3.64 -2.08 10.72
N ALA A 267 -3.18 -1.44 9.66
CA ALA A 267 -1.85 -1.66 9.10
C ALA A 267 -1.17 -0.32 8.81
N GLY A 268 0.09 -0.18 9.17
CA GLY A 268 0.92 0.96 8.80
C GLY A 268 1.29 0.86 7.32
N ASP A 269 0.68 1.67 6.46
CA ASP A 269 0.89 1.59 5.02
C ASP A 269 1.02 2.94 4.32
N ILE A 270 0.32 3.97 4.81
CA ILE A 270 0.30 5.30 4.17
C ILE A 270 1.60 6.03 4.48
N LEU A 271 2.35 6.43 3.46
CA LEU A 271 3.53 7.30 3.60
C LEU A 271 3.10 8.77 3.47
N ASP A 272 2.85 9.40 4.61
CA ASP A 272 2.29 10.74 4.67
C ASP A 272 3.37 11.82 4.73
N PRO A 273 3.37 12.79 3.79
CA PRO A 273 4.29 13.93 3.80
C PRO A 273 3.85 15.06 4.75
N ALA A 274 2.93 14.79 5.67
CA ALA A 274 2.46 15.81 6.63
C ALA A 274 3.66 16.50 7.32
N PRO A 275 3.61 17.82 7.52
CA PRO A 275 4.70 18.57 8.14
C PRO A 275 4.90 18.24 9.62
N SER A 276 3.84 17.75 10.27
CA SER A 276 3.88 17.27 11.66
C SER A 276 2.71 16.32 11.94
N VAL A 277 2.88 15.47 12.95
CA VAL A 277 1.82 14.63 13.51
C VAL A 277 1.90 14.67 15.03
N ASP A 278 0.79 14.46 15.72
CA ASP A 278 0.79 14.30 17.17
C ASP A 278 1.05 12.82 17.53
N LEU A 279 1.86 12.61 18.56
CA LEU A 279 2.06 11.31 19.16
C LEU A 279 1.28 11.28 20.49
N PRO A 280 0.22 10.47 20.59
CA PRO A 280 -0.52 10.34 21.83
C PRO A 280 0.32 9.70 22.94
N ALA A 281 -0.08 9.88 24.17
CA ALA A 281 0.52 9.21 25.30
C ALA A 281 0.44 7.68 25.13
N GLY A 282 1.57 6.98 25.40
CA GLY A 282 1.70 5.55 25.12
C GLY A 282 1.65 5.20 23.63
N GLY A 283 1.80 6.16 22.75
CA GLY A 283 1.79 5.96 21.31
C GLY A 283 3.16 5.66 20.72
N PHE A 284 3.16 5.14 19.50
CA PHE A 284 4.35 5.03 18.67
C PHE A 284 4.08 5.53 17.26
N ARG A 285 5.14 5.88 16.53
CA ARG A 285 5.04 6.36 15.15
C ARG A 285 6.21 5.85 14.32
N PRO A 286 5.97 5.01 13.32
CA PRO A 286 7.01 4.67 12.36
C PRO A 286 7.26 5.84 11.42
N VAL A 287 8.54 5.95 11.01
CA VAL A 287 9.05 6.96 10.06
C VAL A 287 9.75 6.22 8.94
N TRP A 288 9.28 6.44 7.72
CA TRP A 288 9.85 5.91 6.50
C TRP A 288 10.82 6.91 5.90
N LEU A 289 12.00 6.47 5.53
CA LEU A 289 13.02 7.27 4.83
C LEU A 289 13.18 6.74 3.42
N THR A 290 13.08 7.61 2.43
CA THR A 290 13.46 7.32 1.05
C THR A 290 14.70 8.16 0.69
N VAL A 291 15.75 7.52 0.20
CA VAL A 291 16.91 8.18 -0.37
C VAL A 291 16.99 7.87 -1.86
N THR A 292 16.85 8.90 -2.70
CA THR A 292 17.05 8.77 -4.15
C THR A 292 18.50 9.14 -4.47
N VAL A 293 19.31 8.18 -4.90
CA VAL A 293 20.72 8.42 -5.22
C VAL A 293 20.81 9.00 -6.63
N PRO A 294 21.27 10.26 -6.81
CA PRO A 294 21.38 10.84 -8.14
C PRO A 294 22.32 10.04 -9.05
N ALA A 295 21.99 9.95 -10.34
CA ALA A 295 22.74 9.16 -11.34
C ALA A 295 24.23 9.53 -11.44
N LYS A 296 24.58 10.78 -11.10
CA LYS A 296 25.97 11.32 -11.16
C LYS A 296 26.70 11.26 -9.81
N THR A 297 26.10 10.66 -8.78
CA THR A 297 26.74 10.54 -7.45
C THR A 297 28.04 9.74 -7.56
N ARG A 298 29.10 10.23 -6.94
CA ARG A 298 30.39 9.51 -6.89
C ARG A 298 30.29 8.32 -5.93
N PRO A 299 30.85 7.15 -6.29
CA PRO A 299 30.91 6.03 -5.35
C PRO A 299 31.65 6.38 -4.06
N GLY A 300 31.20 5.82 -2.94
CA GLY A 300 31.79 6.02 -1.62
C GLY A 300 30.77 6.05 -0.50
N LEU A 301 31.24 6.23 0.72
CA LEU A 301 30.41 6.30 1.92
C LEU A 301 29.92 7.73 2.18
N TYR A 302 28.62 7.88 2.34
CA TYR A 302 27.93 9.14 2.63
C TYR A 302 27.28 9.08 3.99
N ARG A 303 27.37 10.15 4.77
CA ARG A 303 26.82 10.25 6.13
C ARG A 303 25.89 11.46 6.26
N GLY A 304 24.86 11.30 7.07
CA GLY A 304 23.90 12.33 7.42
C GLY A 304 23.12 11.95 8.67
N CYS A 305 22.01 12.62 8.87
CA CYS A 305 21.16 12.38 10.05
C CYS A 305 19.69 12.61 9.72
N LEU A 306 18.84 11.74 10.25
CA LEU A 306 17.40 11.97 10.38
C LEU A 306 17.10 12.35 11.82
N THR A 307 16.40 13.45 12.03
CA THR A 307 15.96 13.92 13.34
C THR A 307 14.44 13.91 13.41
N VAL A 308 13.91 13.32 14.48
CA VAL A 308 12.50 13.41 14.86
C VAL A 308 12.40 14.30 16.09
N LYS A 309 11.69 15.42 15.96
CA LYS A 309 11.59 16.45 17.00
C LYS A 309 10.15 16.76 17.33
N GLY A 310 9.80 16.67 18.61
CA GLY A 310 8.52 17.10 19.16
C GLY A 310 8.57 18.48 19.78
N ALA A 311 7.43 18.94 20.26
CA ALA A 311 7.35 20.14 21.10
C ALA A 311 8.16 19.96 22.40
N ALA A 312 8.48 21.07 23.08
CA ALA A 312 9.25 21.11 24.31
C ALA A 312 10.69 20.53 24.20
N GLY A 313 11.25 20.48 22.99
CA GLY A 313 12.63 20.06 22.79
C GLY A 313 12.91 18.56 22.86
N LYS A 314 11.86 17.72 22.95
CA LYS A 314 12.03 16.25 22.86
C LYS A 314 12.52 15.87 21.47
N GLU A 315 13.64 15.17 21.37
CA GLU A 315 14.29 14.90 20.09
C GLU A 315 15.00 13.54 20.11
N VAL A 316 14.90 12.82 18.97
CA VAL A 316 15.68 11.62 18.70
C VAL A 316 16.36 11.77 17.34
N ALA A 317 17.66 11.46 17.29
CA ALA A 317 18.46 11.50 16.07
C ALA A 317 18.89 10.10 15.65
N PHE A 318 18.87 9.87 14.33
CA PHE A 318 19.25 8.62 13.70
C PHE A 318 20.37 8.90 12.69
N PRO A 319 21.61 8.47 12.97
CA PRO A 319 22.70 8.54 12.01
C PRO A 319 22.37 7.73 10.74
N LEU A 320 22.70 8.30 9.58
CA LEU A 320 22.51 7.67 8.28
C LEU A 320 23.87 7.43 7.65
N GLU A 321 24.13 6.18 7.22
CA GLU A 321 25.32 5.75 6.49
C GLU A 321 24.91 5.05 5.21
N LEU A 322 25.23 5.62 4.05
CA LEU A 322 24.91 5.09 2.74
C LEU A 322 26.17 4.84 1.94
N GLU A 323 26.43 3.60 1.58
CA GLU A 323 27.50 3.24 0.61
C GLU A 323 26.94 3.33 -0.80
N VAL A 324 27.41 4.28 -1.61
CA VAL A 324 27.08 4.38 -3.03
C VAL A 324 28.07 3.51 -3.82
N LEU A 325 27.57 2.49 -4.51
CA LEU A 325 28.36 1.57 -5.32
C LEU A 325 28.68 2.17 -6.70
N GLY A 326 29.66 1.57 -7.39
CA GLY A 326 30.08 2.02 -8.73
C GLY A 326 29.05 1.80 -9.84
N ALA A 327 28.19 0.81 -9.68
CA ALA A 327 27.15 0.50 -10.63
C ALA A 327 26.10 1.62 -10.75
N LYS A 328 25.47 1.74 -11.94
CA LYS A 328 24.33 2.65 -12.19
C LYS A 328 23.12 1.83 -12.61
N LEU A 329 22.00 2.06 -11.96
CA LEU A 329 20.70 1.56 -12.41
C LEU A 329 20.28 2.38 -13.66
N PRO A 330 19.80 1.75 -14.74
CA PRO A 330 19.25 2.46 -15.89
C PRO A 330 18.11 3.42 -15.51
N ASP A 331 17.82 4.38 -16.36
CA ASP A 331 16.67 5.25 -16.15
C ASP A 331 15.37 4.43 -16.33
N PRO A 332 14.26 4.74 -15.63
CA PRO A 332 13.05 3.92 -15.64
C PRO A 332 12.45 3.67 -17.02
N GLU A 333 12.61 4.60 -17.95
CA GLU A 333 12.19 4.44 -19.35
C GLU A 333 12.94 3.33 -20.08
N ASP A 334 14.20 3.06 -19.68
CA ASP A 334 15.09 2.03 -20.22
C ASP A 334 14.99 0.67 -19.49
N TRP A 335 14.17 0.56 -18.47
CA TRP A 335 13.96 -0.70 -17.77
C TRP A 335 13.33 -1.73 -18.70
N ALA A 336 13.85 -2.95 -18.67
CA ALA A 336 13.28 -4.06 -19.41
C ALA A 336 12.12 -4.72 -18.67
N PHE A 337 12.03 -4.54 -17.35
CA PHE A 337 10.92 -5.05 -16.55
C PHE A 337 9.59 -4.51 -17.07
N PHE A 338 8.70 -5.41 -17.46
CA PHE A 338 7.41 -5.07 -18.00
C PHE A 338 6.39 -4.90 -16.87
N LEU A 339 6.22 -3.67 -16.40
CA LEU A 339 5.22 -3.32 -15.40
C LEU A 339 3.89 -2.99 -16.09
N ASP A 340 2.81 -3.65 -15.63
CA ASP A 340 1.44 -3.41 -16.10
C ASP A 340 0.49 -3.24 -14.90
N LEU A 341 0.37 -2.02 -14.42
CA LEU A 341 -0.59 -1.66 -13.37
C LEU A 341 -1.74 -0.87 -13.97
N TRP A 342 -2.97 -1.41 -13.87
CA TRP A 342 -4.12 -0.78 -14.50
C TRP A 342 -4.52 0.50 -13.79
N GLN A 343 -4.70 1.56 -14.60
CA GLN A 343 -5.09 2.88 -14.13
C GLN A 343 -6.61 3.01 -14.09
N HIS A 344 -7.13 3.72 -13.09
CA HIS A 344 -8.56 4.00 -12.95
C HIS A 344 -8.84 5.50 -12.81
N PRO A 345 -8.91 6.25 -13.92
CA PRO A 345 -9.05 7.71 -13.85
C PRO A 345 -10.36 8.16 -13.18
N TRP A 346 -11.48 7.43 -13.35
CA TRP A 346 -12.76 7.82 -12.76
C TRP A 346 -12.74 7.80 -11.22
N ALA A 347 -12.01 6.87 -10.60
CA ALA A 347 -11.83 6.85 -9.15
C ALA A 347 -11.14 8.11 -8.63
N VAL A 348 -10.16 8.65 -9.39
CA VAL A 348 -9.48 9.90 -9.06
C VAL A 348 -10.44 11.09 -9.16
N ALA A 349 -11.23 11.17 -10.25
CA ALA A 349 -12.22 12.22 -10.44
C ALA A 349 -13.26 12.23 -9.30
N ARG A 350 -13.85 11.07 -8.99
CA ARG A 350 -14.85 10.94 -7.92
C ARG A 350 -14.26 11.33 -6.56
N TYR A 351 -13.08 10.81 -6.22
CA TYR A 351 -12.47 11.09 -4.91
C TYR A 351 -12.23 12.59 -4.70
N HIS A 352 -11.82 13.30 -5.74
CA HIS A 352 -11.56 14.74 -5.67
C HIS A 352 -12.78 15.61 -6.01
N GLY A 353 -13.92 15.03 -6.36
CA GLY A 353 -15.15 15.77 -6.68
C GLY A 353 -15.01 16.63 -7.92
N VAL A 354 -14.23 16.22 -8.93
CA VAL A 354 -14.02 16.94 -10.17
C VAL A 354 -14.66 16.23 -11.37
N ALA A 355 -15.03 16.98 -12.41
CA ALA A 355 -15.56 16.38 -13.63
C ALA A 355 -14.49 15.49 -14.29
N PRO A 356 -14.81 14.22 -14.64
CA PRO A 356 -13.89 13.34 -15.34
C PRO A 356 -13.34 14.00 -16.61
N PHE A 357 -12.02 13.85 -16.80
CA PHE A 357 -11.26 14.36 -17.95
C PHE A 357 -11.32 15.89 -18.17
N SER A 358 -11.73 16.63 -17.14
CA SER A 358 -11.56 18.08 -17.11
C SER A 358 -10.08 18.47 -16.97
N PRO A 359 -9.69 19.72 -17.27
CA PRO A 359 -8.33 20.21 -17.02
C PRO A 359 -7.87 20.05 -15.56
N GLU A 360 -8.80 20.20 -14.61
CA GLU A 360 -8.55 19.93 -13.17
C GLU A 360 -8.23 18.47 -12.92
N HIS A 361 -9.02 17.56 -13.52
CA HIS A 361 -8.81 16.13 -13.38
C HIS A 361 -7.44 15.70 -13.93
N TYR A 362 -7.04 16.19 -15.11
CA TYR A 362 -5.71 15.90 -15.66
C TYR A 362 -4.58 16.41 -14.77
N ARG A 363 -4.74 17.56 -14.10
CA ARG A 363 -3.75 18.05 -13.12
C ARG A 363 -3.61 17.11 -11.90
N LEU A 364 -4.69 16.45 -11.49
CA LEU A 364 -4.67 15.48 -10.41
C LEU A 364 -4.10 14.12 -10.86
N LEU A 365 -4.34 13.71 -12.09
CA LEU A 365 -3.80 12.47 -12.66
C LEU A 365 -2.29 12.57 -12.96
N GLU A 366 -1.79 13.73 -13.35
CA GLU A 366 -0.40 13.88 -13.80
C GLU A 366 0.65 13.38 -12.79
N PRO A 367 0.64 13.78 -11.51
CA PRO A 367 1.61 13.28 -10.54
C PRO A 367 1.50 11.76 -10.29
N ILE A 368 0.29 11.19 -10.36
CA ILE A 368 0.03 9.76 -10.23
C ILE A 368 0.64 8.99 -11.42
N TYR A 369 0.43 9.49 -12.64
CA TYR A 369 0.93 8.82 -13.86
C TYR A 369 2.44 8.97 -14.00
N ARG A 370 3.01 10.12 -13.59
CA ARG A 370 4.46 10.30 -13.55
C ARG A 370 5.14 9.38 -12.52
N GLU A 371 4.51 9.17 -11.34
CA GLU A 371 5.03 8.21 -10.36
C GLU A 371 5.02 6.79 -10.92
N LEU A 372 3.96 6.42 -11.64
CA LEU A 372 3.86 5.12 -12.29
C LEU A 372 4.90 4.97 -13.43
N ALA A 373 5.09 6.00 -14.25
CA ALA A 373 6.11 6.03 -15.30
C ALA A 373 7.53 5.90 -14.71
N ASN A 374 7.80 6.58 -13.58
CA ASN A 374 9.06 6.49 -12.84
C ASN A 374 9.32 5.10 -12.23
N ALA A 375 8.35 4.20 -12.26
CA ALA A 375 8.52 2.79 -11.91
C ALA A 375 8.61 1.87 -13.15
N GLY A 376 8.70 2.44 -14.34
CA GLY A 376 8.88 1.70 -15.59
C GLY A 376 7.59 1.11 -16.19
N GLN A 377 6.42 1.71 -15.92
CA GLN A 377 5.14 1.29 -16.51
C GLN A 377 5.20 1.20 -18.03
N LYS A 378 4.78 0.07 -18.60
CA LYS A 378 4.84 -0.20 -20.05
C LYS A 378 3.49 -0.15 -20.75
N THR A 379 2.40 0.03 -20.00
CA THR A 379 1.04 0.01 -20.56
C THR A 379 0.23 1.23 -20.15
N LEU A 380 -0.69 1.62 -21.01
CA LEU A 380 -1.76 2.55 -20.72
C LEU A 380 -3.10 1.81 -20.83
N THR A 381 -3.85 1.74 -19.73
CA THR A 381 -5.17 1.12 -19.68
C THR A 381 -6.22 2.04 -20.27
N THR A 382 -6.91 1.61 -21.30
CA THR A 382 -8.03 2.30 -21.93
C THR A 382 -9.25 1.39 -22.03
N THR A 383 -10.45 1.95 -22.19
CA THR A 383 -11.69 1.20 -22.31
C THR A 383 -12.39 1.51 -23.62
N ILE A 384 -12.69 0.45 -24.38
CA ILE A 384 -13.43 0.52 -25.65
C ILE A 384 -14.86 -0.03 -25.51
N ALA A 385 -15.21 -0.48 -24.32
CA ALA A 385 -16.55 -0.92 -23.93
C ALA A 385 -16.96 -0.24 -22.63
N GLU A 386 -18.27 -0.04 -22.49
CA GLU A 386 -18.88 0.39 -21.23
C GLU A 386 -18.90 -0.79 -20.24
N LEU A 387 -18.51 -0.54 -18.98
CA LEU A 387 -18.50 -1.53 -17.91
C LEU A 387 -17.73 -2.82 -18.26
N PRO A 388 -16.48 -2.78 -18.73
CA PRO A 388 -15.75 -3.96 -19.18
C PRO A 388 -15.64 -5.05 -18.12
N TRP A 389 -15.59 -4.68 -16.83
CA TRP A 389 -15.53 -5.58 -15.67
C TRP A 389 -16.84 -5.59 -14.84
N ASN A 390 -17.97 -5.19 -15.46
CA ASN A 390 -19.25 -5.07 -14.79
C ASN A 390 -19.13 -4.14 -13.55
N HIS A 391 -19.61 -4.52 -12.37
CA HIS A 391 -19.53 -3.72 -11.13
C HIS A 391 -18.46 -4.23 -10.16
N GLN A 392 -17.32 -4.68 -10.67
CA GLN A 392 -16.21 -5.17 -9.84
C GLN A 392 -15.54 -4.08 -9.00
N ASN A 393 -15.59 -2.83 -9.46
CA ASN A 393 -14.92 -1.68 -8.87
C ASN A 393 -15.90 -0.78 -8.12
N PHE A 394 -15.39 0.09 -7.23
CA PHE A 394 -16.22 1.09 -6.56
C PHE A 394 -16.79 2.09 -7.57
N ASP A 395 -15.93 2.61 -8.45
CA ASP A 395 -16.34 3.46 -9.57
C ASP A 395 -16.43 2.64 -10.84
N ALA A 396 -17.40 2.95 -11.70
CA ALA A 396 -17.53 2.30 -12.99
C ALA A 396 -16.41 2.72 -13.94
N TYR A 397 -15.96 1.79 -14.78
CA TYR A 397 -15.20 2.13 -15.98
C TYR A 397 -16.16 2.41 -17.11
N HIS A 398 -16.12 3.63 -17.64
CA HIS A 398 -16.90 4.01 -18.81
C HIS A 398 -16.08 3.83 -20.09
N THR A 399 -16.77 3.66 -21.22
CA THR A 399 -16.10 3.65 -22.53
C THR A 399 -15.44 5.00 -22.82
N MET A 400 -14.23 4.97 -23.37
CA MET A 400 -13.56 6.17 -23.89
C MET A 400 -13.90 6.42 -25.38
N ILE A 401 -14.62 5.49 -26.01
CA ILE A 401 -15.04 5.55 -27.41
C ILE A 401 -16.54 5.27 -27.47
N PRO A 402 -17.41 6.28 -27.44
CA PRO A 402 -18.83 6.08 -27.66
C PRO A 402 -19.13 5.41 -29.01
N HIS A 403 -19.93 4.37 -29.01
CA HIS A 403 -20.44 3.68 -30.19
C HIS A 403 -21.85 4.16 -30.46
N VAL A 404 -22.12 4.66 -31.66
CA VAL A 404 -23.43 5.16 -32.07
C VAL A 404 -23.93 4.35 -33.28
N LYS A 405 -25.11 3.75 -33.15
CA LYS A 405 -25.80 3.09 -34.26
C LYS A 405 -26.73 4.11 -34.94
N ASN A 406 -26.39 4.51 -36.15
CA ASN A 406 -27.16 5.50 -36.89
C ASN A 406 -28.50 4.96 -37.38
N ALA A 407 -29.47 5.83 -37.73
CA ALA A 407 -30.78 5.46 -38.24
C ALA A 407 -30.76 4.62 -39.55
N ASP A 408 -29.71 4.77 -40.36
CA ASP A 408 -29.47 3.95 -41.56
C ASP A 408 -28.82 2.58 -41.29
N GLY A 409 -28.58 2.26 -39.99
CA GLY A 409 -27.94 1.03 -39.56
C GLY A 409 -26.40 1.05 -39.56
N SER A 410 -25.79 2.11 -40.04
CA SER A 410 -24.33 2.30 -40.00
C SER A 410 -23.84 2.63 -38.57
N TRP A 411 -22.53 2.54 -38.34
CA TRP A 411 -21.92 2.85 -37.06
C TRP A 411 -21.04 4.08 -37.13
N SER A 412 -21.10 4.92 -36.11
CA SER A 412 -20.19 6.03 -35.84
C SER A 412 -19.48 5.82 -34.52
N PHE A 413 -18.23 6.26 -34.42
CA PHE A 413 -17.37 6.11 -33.25
C PHE A 413 -16.69 7.44 -32.95
N ASP A 414 -16.80 7.91 -31.70
CA ASP A 414 -16.13 9.15 -31.27
C ASP A 414 -14.84 8.80 -30.51
N TYR A 415 -13.72 9.22 -31.09
CA TYR A 415 -12.39 8.97 -30.55
C TYR A 415 -11.82 10.13 -29.72
N ALA A 416 -12.54 11.23 -29.54
CA ALA A 416 -12.00 12.45 -28.96
C ALA A 416 -11.41 12.23 -27.57
N LEU A 417 -12.16 11.59 -26.66
CA LEU A 417 -11.70 11.29 -25.31
C LEU A 417 -10.53 10.28 -25.30
N PHE A 418 -10.63 9.23 -26.11
CA PHE A 418 -9.57 8.24 -26.25
C PHE A 418 -8.26 8.89 -26.70
N ASP A 419 -8.30 9.73 -27.71
CA ASP A 419 -7.14 10.43 -28.25
C ASP A 419 -6.49 11.34 -27.22
N GLU A 420 -7.31 12.13 -26.52
CA GLU A 420 -6.83 13.05 -25.48
C GLU A 420 -6.16 12.30 -24.32
N TYR A 421 -6.81 11.24 -23.84
CA TYR A 421 -6.31 10.43 -22.75
C TYR A 421 -5.02 9.68 -23.11
N VAL A 422 -4.95 9.07 -24.29
CA VAL A 422 -3.72 8.40 -24.78
C VAL A 422 -2.57 9.41 -24.92
N ALA A 423 -2.84 10.57 -25.52
CA ALA A 423 -1.83 11.62 -25.64
C ALA A 423 -1.34 12.11 -24.27
N PHE A 424 -2.26 12.25 -23.30
CA PHE A 424 -1.91 12.61 -21.92
C PHE A 424 -1.05 11.54 -21.25
N GLY A 425 -1.44 10.27 -21.30
CA GLY A 425 -0.67 9.17 -20.71
C GLY A 425 0.75 9.08 -21.28
N LYS A 426 0.89 9.18 -22.60
CA LYS A 426 2.20 9.20 -23.26
C LYS A 426 3.05 10.42 -22.84
N ARG A 427 2.46 11.62 -22.65
CA ARG A 427 3.18 12.80 -22.11
C ARG A 427 3.64 12.62 -20.68
N CYS A 428 2.93 11.83 -19.89
CA CYS A 428 3.34 11.46 -18.52
C CYS A 428 4.45 10.39 -18.49
N GLY A 429 4.76 9.76 -19.63
CA GLY A 429 5.77 8.72 -19.76
C GLY A 429 5.22 7.29 -19.70
N LEU A 430 3.90 7.09 -19.77
CA LEU A 430 3.29 5.76 -19.81
C LEU A 430 3.37 5.16 -21.23
N GLY A 431 3.52 3.86 -21.32
CA GLY A 431 3.56 3.15 -22.59
C GLY A 431 4.90 2.44 -22.82
N PRO A 432 5.16 1.93 -24.03
CA PRO A 432 4.48 2.25 -25.29
C PRO A 432 3.10 1.60 -25.52
N GLN A 433 2.78 0.46 -24.84
CA GLN A 433 1.58 -0.30 -25.17
C GLN A 433 0.29 0.41 -24.72
N ILE A 434 -0.74 0.37 -25.58
CA ILE A 434 -2.09 0.87 -25.32
C ILE A 434 -3.00 -0.36 -25.22
N HIS A 435 -3.47 -0.67 -24.02
CA HIS A 435 -4.36 -1.82 -23.79
C HIS A 435 -5.81 -1.36 -23.79
N CYS A 436 -6.59 -1.89 -24.75
CA CYS A 436 -7.98 -1.48 -25.01
C CYS A 436 -8.94 -2.57 -24.49
N TYR A 437 -9.50 -2.38 -23.32
CA TYR A 437 -10.48 -3.26 -22.69
C TYR A 437 -11.88 -2.90 -23.13
N THR A 438 -12.75 -3.77 -23.58
CA THR A 438 -12.55 -5.13 -24.05
C THR A 438 -13.67 -5.50 -25.04
N MET A 439 -13.38 -6.38 -25.98
CA MET A 439 -14.39 -6.95 -26.87
C MET A 439 -15.18 -8.10 -26.23
N ALA A 440 -14.73 -8.59 -25.07
CA ALA A 440 -15.34 -9.65 -24.31
C ALA A 440 -15.56 -9.23 -22.84
N PRO A 441 -16.49 -8.27 -22.58
CA PRO A 441 -16.75 -7.78 -21.23
C PRO A 441 -17.30 -8.87 -20.33
N TRP A 442 -17.07 -8.74 -19.02
CA TRP A 442 -17.64 -9.66 -18.04
C TRP A 442 -19.18 -9.56 -18.06
N GLY A 443 -19.85 -10.71 -18.22
CA GLY A 443 -21.30 -10.79 -18.38
C GLY A 443 -21.76 -10.61 -19.84
N ASP A 444 -20.84 -10.56 -20.82
CA ASP A 444 -21.08 -10.55 -22.26
C ASP A 444 -22.02 -9.42 -22.75
N ARG A 445 -22.11 -8.30 -22.03
CA ARG A 445 -22.96 -7.16 -22.39
C ARG A 445 -22.13 -6.02 -22.97
N VAL A 446 -22.60 -5.50 -24.09
CA VAL A 446 -22.07 -4.28 -24.70
C VAL A 446 -23.14 -3.20 -24.74
N TYR A 447 -22.72 -1.96 -24.84
CA TYR A 447 -23.58 -0.79 -24.81
C TYR A 447 -23.29 0.09 -26.01
N TYR A 448 -24.33 0.67 -26.59
CA TYR A 448 -24.20 1.66 -27.65
C TYR A 448 -25.33 2.70 -27.56
N ILE A 449 -25.17 3.80 -28.22
CA ILE A 449 -26.19 4.87 -28.34
C ILE A 449 -27.00 4.64 -29.62
N ASP A 450 -28.33 4.62 -29.50
CA ASP A 450 -29.21 4.71 -30.66
C ASP A 450 -29.20 6.15 -31.21
N GLY A 451 -28.63 6.32 -32.38
CA GLY A 451 -28.47 7.66 -32.99
C GLY A 451 -29.81 8.30 -33.39
N SER A 452 -30.92 7.55 -33.39
CA SER A 452 -32.25 8.11 -33.70
C SER A 452 -32.97 8.64 -32.46
N THR A 453 -32.76 8.01 -31.29
CA THR A 453 -33.43 8.38 -30.02
C THR A 453 -32.49 9.03 -29.02
N GLY A 454 -31.18 8.76 -29.10
CA GLY A 454 -30.19 9.16 -28.12
C GLY A 454 -30.10 8.22 -26.89
N ASP A 455 -30.91 7.17 -26.89
CA ASP A 455 -30.95 6.22 -25.74
C ASP A 455 -29.73 5.30 -25.75
N GLN A 456 -29.25 4.93 -24.55
CA GLN A 456 -28.25 3.88 -24.38
C GLN A 456 -28.90 2.51 -24.44
N ILE A 457 -28.51 1.71 -25.41
CA ILE A 457 -29.00 0.33 -25.62
C ILE A 457 -27.96 -0.65 -25.09
N SER A 458 -28.40 -1.69 -24.38
CA SER A 458 -27.59 -2.78 -23.90
C SER A 458 -27.98 -4.08 -24.56
N VAL A 459 -27.01 -4.81 -25.14
CA VAL A 459 -27.22 -6.11 -25.81
C VAL A 459 -26.22 -7.14 -25.28
N ALA A 460 -26.67 -8.41 -25.19
CA ALA A 460 -25.78 -9.51 -24.88
C ALA A 460 -25.10 -9.99 -26.16
N LEU A 461 -23.77 -10.02 -26.20
CA LEU A 461 -22.98 -10.44 -27.35
C LEU A 461 -21.83 -11.33 -26.90
N ARG A 462 -22.04 -12.63 -27.04
CA ARG A 462 -21.01 -13.62 -26.71
C ARG A 462 -19.96 -13.69 -27.83
N PRO A 463 -18.66 -13.73 -27.52
CA PRO A 463 -17.61 -13.96 -28.51
C PRO A 463 -17.87 -15.21 -29.37
N GLY A 464 -17.56 -15.12 -30.68
CA GLY A 464 -17.75 -16.22 -31.65
C GLY A 464 -19.13 -16.30 -32.27
N THR A 465 -20.10 -15.46 -31.87
CA THR A 465 -21.42 -15.37 -32.52
C THR A 465 -21.38 -14.41 -33.71
N PRO A 466 -22.26 -14.62 -34.73
CA PRO A 466 -22.38 -13.70 -35.87
C PRO A 466 -22.73 -12.25 -35.42
N GLU A 467 -23.53 -12.12 -34.36
CA GLU A 467 -23.94 -10.84 -33.80
C GLU A 467 -22.74 -10.10 -33.20
N HIS A 468 -21.83 -10.82 -32.52
CA HIS A 468 -20.59 -10.27 -31.99
C HIS A 468 -19.69 -9.74 -33.12
N GLU A 469 -19.53 -10.50 -34.21
CA GLU A 469 -18.77 -10.02 -35.39
C GLU A 469 -19.46 -8.83 -36.08
N ALA A 470 -20.79 -8.84 -36.18
CA ALA A 470 -21.55 -7.75 -36.79
C ALA A 470 -21.41 -6.43 -36.00
N TYR A 471 -21.25 -6.51 -34.69
CA TYR A 471 -21.02 -5.33 -33.83
C TYR A 471 -19.56 -4.88 -33.87
N TRP A 472 -18.61 -5.78 -33.60
CA TRP A 472 -17.19 -5.42 -33.45
C TRP A 472 -16.45 -5.25 -34.79
N GLY A 473 -16.87 -5.89 -35.86
CA GLY A 473 -16.21 -5.83 -37.16
C GLY A 473 -16.13 -4.41 -37.73
N PRO A 474 -17.24 -3.64 -37.80
CA PRO A 474 -17.22 -2.23 -38.21
C PRO A 474 -16.32 -1.37 -37.32
N PHE A 475 -16.41 -1.56 -36.00
CA PHE A 475 -15.55 -0.87 -35.03
C PHE A 475 -14.06 -1.14 -35.28
N LEU A 476 -13.65 -2.38 -35.34
CA LEU A 476 -12.26 -2.77 -35.55
C LEU A 476 -11.67 -2.18 -36.84
N LYS A 477 -12.41 -2.22 -37.93
CA LYS A 477 -11.98 -1.63 -39.19
C LYS A 477 -11.79 -0.10 -39.09
N ALA A 478 -12.74 0.58 -38.44
CA ALA A 478 -12.68 2.02 -38.23
C ALA A 478 -11.56 2.39 -37.25
N PHE A 479 -11.45 1.67 -36.14
CA PHE A 479 -10.46 1.90 -35.09
C PHE A 479 -9.03 1.70 -35.62
N GLN A 480 -8.76 0.60 -36.33
CA GLN A 480 -7.43 0.39 -36.90
C GLN A 480 -7.06 1.52 -37.86
N ARG A 481 -7.99 1.98 -38.74
CA ARG A 481 -7.71 3.12 -39.63
C ARG A 481 -7.39 4.40 -38.85
N HIS A 482 -8.14 4.64 -37.76
CA HIS A 482 -7.90 5.78 -36.88
C HIS A 482 -6.53 5.69 -36.23
N LEU A 483 -6.18 4.54 -35.64
CA LEU A 483 -4.89 4.29 -34.97
C LEU A 483 -3.70 4.38 -35.93
N VAL A 484 -3.86 3.92 -37.20
CA VAL A 484 -2.84 4.10 -38.25
C VAL A 484 -2.60 5.58 -38.50
N LYS A 485 -3.69 6.39 -38.63
CA LYS A 485 -3.57 7.83 -38.80
C LYS A 485 -2.88 8.53 -37.63
N LYS A 486 -3.05 8.01 -36.40
CA LYS A 486 -2.40 8.51 -35.18
C LYS A 486 -0.96 8.01 -34.99
N GLY A 487 -0.53 7.00 -35.73
CA GLY A 487 0.76 6.34 -35.55
C GLY A 487 0.81 5.40 -34.31
N TRP A 488 -0.35 4.92 -33.83
CA TRP A 488 -0.48 4.10 -32.62
C TRP A 488 -0.88 2.64 -32.89
N ALA A 489 -1.10 2.26 -34.14
CA ALA A 489 -1.64 0.93 -34.48
C ALA A 489 -0.76 -0.23 -34.00
N ASP A 490 0.57 -0.09 -34.11
CA ASP A 490 1.51 -1.15 -33.78
C ASP A 490 1.76 -1.25 -32.25
N ASP A 491 1.36 -0.22 -31.49
CA ASP A 491 1.42 -0.17 -30.03
C ASP A 491 0.08 -0.55 -29.36
N THR A 492 -1.00 -0.75 -30.15
CA THR A 492 -2.34 -0.99 -29.61
C THR A 492 -2.65 -2.48 -29.52
N TYR A 493 -3.16 -2.86 -28.36
CA TYR A 493 -3.58 -4.21 -28.02
C TYR A 493 -5.06 -4.21 -27.70
N ILE A 494 -5.83 -5.11 -28.32
CA ILE A 494 -7.15 -5.46 -27.84
C ILE A 494 -6.95 -6.37 -26.63
N ALA A 495 -7.37 -5.89 -25.48
CA ALA A 495 -7.16 -6.56 -24.21
C ALA A 495 -8.41 -7.30 -23.76
N MET A 496 -8.23 -8.49 -23.22
CA MET A 496 -9.26 -9.30 -22.55
C MET A 496 -8.84 -9.52 -21.11
N ASP A 497 -9.77 -9.92 -20.25
CA ASP A 497 -9.49 -10.20 -18.85
C ASP A 497 -10.11 -11.53 -18.45
N GLU A 498 -9.27 -12.51 -18.09
CA GLU A 498 -9.62 -13.81 -17.54
C GLU A 498 -10.70 -14.57 -18.34
N ARG A 499 -10.71 -14.41 -19.69
CA ARG A 499 -11.64 -15.12 -20.55
C ARG A 499 -11.18 -16.55 -20.81
N GLY A 500 -12.15 -17.46 -20.92
CA GLY A 500 -11.90 -18.85 -21.30
C GLY A 500 -11.29 -18.98 -22.70
N PRO A 501 -10.67 -20.13 -23.02
CA PRO A 501 -9.95 -20.33 -24.27
C PRO A 501 -10.82 -20.20 -25.52
N GLU A 502 -12.11 -20.55 -25.46
CA GLU A 502 -13.05 -20.41 -26.59
C GLU A 502 -13.32 -18.94 -26.91
N ASP A 503 -13.70 -18.14 -25.90
CA ASP A 503 -13.97 -16.71 -26.06
C ASP A 503 -12.70 -15.94 -26.50
N THR A 504 -11.55 -16.32 -25.91
CA THR A 504 -10.25 -15.74 -26.26
C THR A 504 -9.88 -16.00 -27.72
N ARG A 505 -10.07 -17.25 -28.21
CA ARG A 505 -9.82 -17.62 -29.60
C ARG A 505 -10.76 -16.85 -30.52
N ALA A 506 -12.04 -16.86 -30.24
CA ALA A 506 -13.05 -16.17 -31.06
C ALA A 506 -12.77 -14.66 -31.17
N THR A 507 -12.38 -14.03 -30.06
CA THR A 507 -11.99 -12.62 -30.05
C THR A 507 -10.73 -12.38 -30.86
N ALA A 508 -9.69 -13.19 -30.69
CA ALA A 508 -8.43 -13.08 -31.43
C ALA A 508 -8.65 -13.26 -32.95
N ASP A 509 -9.48 -14.23 -33.35
CA ASP A 509 -9.83 -14.47 -34.76
C ASP A 509 -10.61 -13.31 -35.35
N CYS A 510 -11.53 -12.71 -34.58
CA CYS A 510 -12.26 -11.49 -34.98
C CYS A 510 -11.31 -10.31 -35.20
N VAL A 511 -10.36 -10.07 -34.28
CA VAL A 511 -9.34 -9.02 -34.43
C VAL A 511 -8.48 -9.27 -35.67
N LYS A 512 -7.98 -10.48 -35.85
CA LYS A 512 -7.18 -10.87 -37.01
C LYS A 512 -7.93 -10.66 -38.32
N LYS A 513 -9.23 -10.95 -38.35
CA LYS A 513 -10.09 -10.79 -39.54
C LYS A 513 -10.32 -9.32 -39.92
N PHE A 514 -10.57 -8.46 -38.95
CA PHE A 514 -11.02 -7.08 -39.21
C PHE A 514 -9.98 -5.99 -38.92
N ALA A 515 -8.98 -6.26 -38.07
CA ALA A 515 -7.93 -5.33 -37.68
C ALA A 515 -6.56 -6.03 -37.48
N PRO A 516 -5.97 -6.64 -38.53
CA PRO A 516 -4.82 -7.54 -38.42
C PRO A 516 -3.52 -6.87 -37.93
N ARG A 517 -3.45 -5.53 -37.84
CA ARG A 517 -2.32 -4.82 -37.25
C ARG A 517 -2.39 -4.71 -35.74
N LEU A 518 -3.59 -4.87 -35.17
CA LEU A 518 -3.75 -4.80 -33.72
C LEU A 518 -3.33 -6.13 -33.08
N LYS A 519 -2.72 -6.03 -31.91
CA LYS A 519 -2.21 -7.13 -31.12
C LYS A 519 -3.22 -7.56 -30.05
N ILE A 520 -2.96 -8.69 -29.40
CA ILE A 520 -3.82 -9.23 -28.34
C ILE A 520 -3.06 -9.25 -27.02
N ALA A 521 -3.68 -8.70 -25.97
CA ALA A 521 -3.22 -8.80 -24.58
C ALA A 521 -4.24 -9.56 -23.74
N MET A 522 -3.77 -10.44 -22.83
CA MET A 522 -4.66 -11.17 -21.93
C MET A 522 -3.96 -11.61 -20.65
N PRO A 523 -4.39 -11.15 -19.47
CA PRO A 523 -4.22 -11.88 -18.21
C PRO A 523 -5.13 -13.10 -18.18
N GLY A 524 -4.55 -14.28 -17.92
CA GLY A 524 -5.24 -15.55 -17.93
C GLY A 524 -5.20 -16.27 -16.59
N ASN A 525 -6.35 -16.74 -16.12
CA ASN A 525 -6.52 -17.49 -14.87
C ASN A 525 -6.72 -19.01 -15.10
N HIS A 526 -6.50 -19.48 -16.32
CA HIS A 526 -6.54 -20.90 -16.68
C HIS A 526 -5.13 -21.41 -16.97
N PRO A 527 -4.88 -22.74 -16.89
CA PRO A 527 -3.59 -23.31 -17.28
C PRO A 527 -3.15 -22.87 -18.69
N PRO A 528 -1.88 -22.49 -18.90
CA PRO A 528 -1.39 -21.99 -20.18
C PRO A 528 -1.66 -22.93 -21.35
N SER A 529 -1.64 -24.24 -21.11
CA SER A 529 -1.92 -25.27 -22.12
C SER A 529 -3.28 -25.11 -22.80
N HIS A 530 -4.26 -24.48 -22.14
CA HIS A 530 -5.61 -24.24 -22.69
C HIS A 530 -5.58 -23.18 -23.82
N PHE A 531 -4.60 -22.29 -23.82
CA PHE A 531 -4.46 -21.22 -24.81
C PHE A 531 -3.51 -21.56 -25.95
N LYS A 532 -3.05 -22.80 -26.02
CA LYS A 532 -2.14 -23.24 -27.07
C LYS A 532 -2.74 -23.01 -28.47
N GLY A 533 -1.93 -22.38 -29.34
CA GLY A 533 -2.34 -22.03 -30.71
C GLY A 533 -3.24 -20.79 -30.79
N ILE A 534 -3.46 -20.04 -29.72
CA ILE A 534 -4.05 -18.71 -29.75
C ILE A 534 -2.91 -17.69 -29.83
N ALA A 535 -3.03 -16.74 -30.75
CA ALA A 535 -2.04 -15.67 -30.90
C ALA A 535 -2.21 -14.63 -29.80
N LEU A 536 -1.44 -14.76 -28.72
CA LEU A 536 -1.36 -13.80 -27.63
C LEU A 536 0.00 -13.10 -27.70
N ASP A 537 0.00 -11.78 -27.94
CA ASP A 537 1.21 -10.97 -28.06
C ASP A 537 1.74 -10.55 -26.68
N ASN A 538 0.84 -10.16 -25.78
CA ASN A 538 1.12 -9.93 -24.37
C ASN A 538 0.30 -10.93 -23.54
N TYR A 539 0.97 -11.88 -22.90
CA TYR A 539 0.30 -12.90 -22.10
C TYR A 539 0.76 -12.82 -20.65
N CYS A 540 -0.18 -12.51 -19.78
CA CYS A 540 0.04 -12.45 -18.34
C CYS A 540 -0.63 -13.64 -17.66
N GLN A 541 0.11 -14.44 -16.91
CA GLN A 541 -0.39 -15.66 -16.29
C GLN A 541 -0.62 -15.47 -14.78
N PHE A 542 -1.77 -15.93 -14.28
CA PHE A 542 -1.99 -16.03 -12.84
C PHE A 542 -0.86 -16.86 -12.19
N ILE A 543 -0.23 -16.34 -11.15
CA ILE A 543 0.97 -16.94 -10.56
C ILE A 543 0.82 -18.41 -10.18
N ALA A 544 -0.38 -18.82 -9.72
CA ALA A 544 -0.64 -20.20 -9.32
C ALA A 544 -0.60 -21.20 -10.51
N HIS A 545 -0.71 -20.71 -11.74
CA HIS A 545 -0.67 -21.51 -12.98
C HIS A 545 0.63 -21.34 -13.76
N VAL A 546 1.60 -20.59 -13.23
CA VAL A 546 2.95 -20.56 -13.78
C VAL A 546 3.64 -21.88 -13.44
N ASP A 547 3.93 -22.67 -14.47
CA ASP A 547 4.60 -23.97 -14.36
C ASP A 547 5.85 -24.04 -15.24
N ASP A 548 6.64 -25.11 -15.10
CA ASP A 548 7.88 -25.30 -15.85
C ASP A 548 7.65 -25.38 -17.37
N ALA A 549 6.48 -25.87 -17.83
CA ALA A 549 6.16 -25.91 -19.24
C ALA A 549 5.97 -24.51 -19.81
N PHE A 550 5.22 -23.67 -19.09
CA PHE A 550 5.05 -22.28 -19.44
C PHE A 550 6.36 -21.50 -19.43
N LEU A 551 7.19 -21.67 -18.39
CA LEU A 551 8.47 -20.98 -18.27
C LEU A 551 9.43 -21.34 -19.43
N LYS A 552 9.38 -22.55 -19.95
CA LYS A 552 10.19 -22.97 -21.11
C LYS A 552 9.80 -22.27 -22.42
N GLU A 553 8.57 -21.77 -22.53
CA GLU A 553 8.10 -21.05 -23.72
C GLU A 553 8.53 -19.56 -23.71
N VAL A 554 8.85 -18.99 -22.53
CA VAL A 554 9.15 -17.56 -22.38
C VAL A 554 10.30 -17.07 -23.27
N PRO A 555 11.45 -17.77 -23.38
CA PRO A 555 12.54 -17.32 -24.24
C PRO A 555 12.16 -17.27 -25.72
N GLN A 556 11.38 -18.25 -26.21
CA GLN A 556 10.91 -18.25 -27.59
C GLN A 556 9.92 -17.11 -27.83
N ARG A 557 8.95 -16.92 -26.93
CA ARG A 557 7.99 -15.81 -27.01
C ARG A 557 8.70 -14.45 -27.06
N ARG A 558 9.71 -14.26 -26.20
CA ARG A 558 10.54 -13.04 -26.19
C ARG A 558 11.31 -12.85 -27.53
N ALA A 559 11.87 -13.92 -28.09
CA ALA A 559 12.53 -13.86 -29.41
C ALA A 559 11.56 -13.47 -30.55
N GLU A 560 10.28 -13.80 -30.39
CA GLU A 560 9.19 -13.39 -31.29
C GLU A 560 8.68 -11.97 -31.01
N GLY A 561 9.28 -11.21 -30.09
CA GLY A 561 8.85 -9.87 -29.69
C GLY A 561 7.57 -9.84 -28.84
N LYS A 562 7.18 -10.96 -28.25
CA LYS A 562 6.02 -11.11 -27.36
C LYS A 562 6.41 -10.92 -25.91
N VAL A 563 5.44 -10.47 -25.09
CA VAL A 563 5.61 -10.24 -23.66
C VAL A 563 4.98 -11.37 -22.87
N THR A 564 5.66 -11.79 -21.79
CA THR A 564 5.18 -12.84 -20.88
C THR A 564 5.41 -12.45 -19.44
N THR A 565 4.33 -12.12 -18.74
CA THR A 565 4.33 -11.66 -17.36
C THR A 565 3.51 -12.59 -16.46
N PHE A 566 3.44 -12.27 -15.17
CA PHE A 566 2.55 -12.93 -14.22
C PHE A 566 1.80 -11.88 -13.39
N TYR A 567 0.73 -12.32 -12.71
CA TYR A 567 -0.03 -11.46 -11.83
C TYR A 567 -0.45 -12.14 -10.53
N VAL A 568 -0.74 -11.31 -9.54
CA VAL A 568 -1.52 -11.62 -8.34
C VAL A 568 -2.72 -10.67 -8.28
N CYS A 569 -3.82 -11.12 -7.65
CA CYS A 569 -5.04 -10.32 -7.47
C CYS A 569 -5.60 -10.54 -6.06
N CYS A 570 -6.89 -10.83 -5.91
CA CYS A 570 -7.49 -11.24 -4.64
C CYS A 570 -6.93 -12.56 -4.07
N GLY A 571 -6.15 -13.26 -4.85
CA GLY A 571 -5.34 -14.43 -4.51
C GLY A 571 -3.97 -14.40 -5.24
N PRO A 572 -3.03 -15.21 -4.80
CA PRO A 572 -2.99 -16.02 -3.59
C PRO A 572 -2.98 -15.16 -2.32
N SER A 573 -3.17 -15.78 -1.15
CA SER A 573 -3.02 -15.05 0.12
C SER A 573 -1.59 -14.59 0.36
N ARG A 574 -0.60 -15.30 -0.24
CA ARG A 574 0.83 -15.04 -0.17
C ARG A 574 1.58 -15.70 -1.35
N PRO A 575 2.60 -15.03 -1.94
CA PRO A 575 2.93 -13.60 -1.77
C PRO A 575 1.90 -12.70 -2.45
N ASN A 576 1.65 -11.52 -1.89
CA ASN A 576 0.70 -10.56 -2.46
C ASN A 576 1.05 -9.11 -2.04
N THR A 577 0.22 -8.16 -2.47
CA THR A 577 0.39 -6.73 -2.18
C THR A 577 -0.77 -6.16 -1.35
N PHE A 578 -1.38 -6.97 -0.47
CA PHE A 578 -2.43 -6.50 0.43
C PHE A 578 -1.90 -5.51 1.47
N THR A 579 -2.76 -4.66 2.00
CA THR A 579 -2.37 -3.68 3.03
C THR A 579 -1.73 -4.35 4.25
N PHE A 580 -2.14 -5.57 4.55
CA PHE A 580 -1.61 -6.37 5.67
C PHE A 580 -0.49 -7.36 5.28
N SER A 581 -0.14 -7.46 3.99
CA SER A 581 0.99 -8.31 3.56
C SER A 581 2.31 -7.79 4.13
N PRO A 582 3.21 -8.66 4.61
CA PRO A 582 4.59 -8.29 4.89
C PRO A 582 5.23 -7.55 3.72
N ALA A 583 6.04 -6.54 4.03
CA ALA A 583 6.56 -5.64 3.00
C ALA A 583 7.50 -6.33 2.00
N ASP A 584 8.23 -7.35 2.43
CA ASP A 584 9.13 -8.12 1.55
C ASP A 584 8.40 -8.99 0.52
N GLU A 585 7.09 -9.25 0.69
CA GLU A 585 6.31 -9.96 -0.34
C GLU A 585 6.27 -9.18 -1.65
N GLN A 586 6.24 -7.85 -1.59
CA GLN A 586 6.26 -7.00 -2.77
C GLN A 586 7.63 -7.05 -3.49
N VAL A 587 8.73 -7.04 -2.74
CA VAL A 587 10.09 -7.22 -3.30
C VAL A 587 10.22 -8.62 -3.91
N TRP A 588 9.68 -9.62 -3.24
CA TRP A 588 9.69 -11.00 -3.71
C TRP A 588 9.06 -11.15 -5.11
N LEU A 589 7.98 -10.41 -5.40
CA LEU A 589 7.33 -10.45 -6.72
C LEU A 589 8.28 -10.01 -7.85
N GLY A 590 9.06 -8.95 -7.65
CA GLY A 590 10.06 -8.51 -8.62
C GLY A 590 11.19 -9.53 -8.80
N LEU A 591 11.71 -10.05 -7.69
CA LEU A 591 12.76 -11.10 -7.71
C LEU A 591 12.27 -12.41 -8.34
N TYR A 592 10.99 -12.76 -8.14
CA TYR A 592 10.38 -13.93 -8.78
C TYR A 592 10.37 -13.82 -10.30
N ALA A 593 10.06 -12.65 -10.86
CA ALA A 593 10.17 -12.42 -12.30
C ALA A 593 11.59 -12.65 -12.81
N ALA A 594 12.59 -12.05 -12.14
CA ALA A 594 14.01 -12.19 -12.50
C ALA A 594 14.52 -13.63 -12.39
N ALA A 595 14.12 -14.36 -11.34
CA ALA A 595 14.50 -15.74 -11.07
C ALA A 595 13.95 -16.70 -12.14
N ASN A 596 12.70 -16.49 -12.56
CA ASN A 596 12.00 -17.36 -13.50
C ASN A 596 12.06 -16.88 -14.96
N GLY A 597 12.84 -15.82 -15.24
CA GLY A 597 13.00 -15.30 -16.59
C GLY A 597 11.73 -14.70 -17.20
N LEU A 598 10.72 -14.34 -16.39
CA LEU A 598 9.51 -13.63 -16.82
C LEU A 598 9.84 -12.18 -17.18
N ASP A 599 9.06 -11.58 -18.06
CA ASP A 599 9.31 -10.21 -18.51
C ASP A 599 8.90 -9.17 -17.47
N GLY A 600 7.98 -9.50 -16.53
CA GLY A 600 7.53 -8.56 -15.54
C GLY A 600 6.29 -9.00 -14.78
N PHE A 601 5.50 -8.00 -14.33
CA PHE A 601 4.40 -8.18 -13.39
C PHE A 601 3.19 -7.31 -13.74
N LEU A 602 2.00 -7.88 -13.57
CA LEU A 602 0.73 -7.16 -13.70
C LEU A 602 -0.02 -7.15 -12.36
N ARG A 603 -0.73 -6.04 -12.11
CA ARG A 603 -1.80 -5.98 -11.12
C ARG A 603 -2.99 -5.17 -11.66
N TRP A 604 -4.20 -5.69 -11.42
CA TRP A 604 -5.45 -5.18 -12.00
C TRP A 604 -5.89 -3.81 -11.47
N ALA A 605 -5.17 -3.26 -10.46
CA ALA A 605 -5.59 -2.02 -9.85
C ALA A 605 -4.41 -1.26 -9.20
N PHE A 606 -4.19 -0.03 -9.66
CA PHE A 606 -3.19 0.88 -9.12
C PHE A 606 -3.80 1.96 -8.23
N VAL A 607 -4.90 2.58 -8.67
CA VAL A 607 -5.60 3.67 -7.96
C VAL A 607 -7.12 3.50 -8.00
N ASN A 608 -7.59 2.28 -7.95
CA ASN A 608 -9.01 1.97 -7.90
C ASN A 608 -9.52 2.12 -6.46
N TRP A 609 -9.66 3.36 -6.02
CA TRP A 609 -9.91 3.70 -4.62
C TRP A 609 -11.33 3.33 -4.17
N PRO A 610 -11.48 2.70 -2.98
CA PRO A 610 -12.78 2.62 -2.30
C PRO A 610 -13.27 4.02 -1.88
N ARG A 611 -14.37 4.09 -1.12
CA ARG A 611 -14.95 5.37 -0.69
C ARG A 611 -13.91 6.24 0.04
N ASP A 612 -13.30 5.70 1.07
CA ASP A 612 -12.39 6.42 1.99
C ASP A 612 -11.06 5.66 2.17
N PRO A 613 -10.21 5.60 1.14
CA PRO A 613 -9.01 4.77 1.16
C PRO A 613 -7.99 5.17 2.24
N LEU A 614 -8.04 6.40 2.75
CA LEU A 614 -7.18 6.86 3.85
C LEU A 614 -7.63 6.35 5.23
N PHE A 615 -8.88 5.87 5.34
CA PHE A 615 -9.43 5.27 6.57
C PHE A 615 -9.53 3.77 6.49
N ASP A 616 -10.04 3.25 5.36
CA ASP A 616 -10.31 1.84 5.16
C ASP A 616 -9.85 1.42 3.77
N SER A 617 -8.95 0.46 3.72
CA SER A 617 -8.42 -0.09 2.48
C SER A 617 -9.25 -1.26 1.94
N GLY A 618 -10.34 -1.62 2.61
CA GLY A 618 -11.26 -2.68 2.19
C GLY A 618 -12.29 -2.22 1.17
N PHE A 619 -12.66 -3.09 0.24
CA PHE A 619 -13.75 -2.90 -0.70
C PHE A 619 -14.42 -4.22 -1.05
N GLY A 620 -15.72 -4.34 -0.73
CA GLY A 620 -16.52 -5.51 -1.11
C GLY A 620 -15.92 -6.83 -0.59
N PRO A 621 -15.88 -7.88 -1.41
CA PRO A 621 -15.32 -9.17 -1.03
C PRO A 621 -13.78 -9.23 -1.16
N TRP A 622 -13.16 -8.17 -1.69
CA TRP A 622 -11.72 -8.17 -1.96
C TRP A 622 -10.90 -7.99 -0.68
N PRO A 623 -9.75 -8.63 -0.57
CA PRO A 623 -8.83 -8.37 0.53
C PRO A 623 -8.44 -6.89 0.62
N ALA A 624 -8.28 -6.39 1.83
CA ALA A 624 -7.93 -4.98 2.05
C ALA A 624 -6.65 -4.57 1.29
N GLY A 625 -6.77 -3.52 0.47
CA GLY A 625 -5.69 -3.03 -0.38
C GLY A 625 -5.52 -3.76 -1.71
N ASP A 626 -6.38 -4.71 -2.05
CA ASP A 626 -6.35 -5.39 -3.35
C ASP A 626 -6.58 -4.41 -4.51
N THR A 627 -7.39 -3.38 -4.29
CA THR A 627 -7.87 -2.47 -5.35
C THR A 627 -6.97 -1.27 -5.61
N PHE A 628 -5.89 -1.07 -4.84
CA PHE A 628 -4.98 0.05 -5.06
C PHE A 628 -3.63 -0.14 -4.37
N LEU A 629 -2.61 0.58 -4.86
CA LEU A 629 -1.26 0.63 -4.28
C LEU A 629 -0.87 2.04 -3.84
N LEU A 630 -1.43 3.07 -4.45
CA LEU A 630 -1.13 4.48 -4.16
C LEU A 630 -2.36 5.15 -3.52
N TYR A 631 -2.13 5.96 -2.50
CA TYR A 631 -3.18 6.70 -1.80
C TYR A 631 -3.47 8.07 -2.44
N PRO A 632 -4.66 8.64 -2.23
CA PRO A 632 -4.98 9.98 -2.70
C PRO A 632 -4.01 11.07 -2.22
N GLY A 633 -3.83 12.11 -3.04
CA GLY A 633 -2.87 13.18 -2.80
C GLY A 633 -1.43 12.72 -3.07
N PRO A 634 -0.43 13.37 -2.52
CA PRO A 634 0.98 13.00 -2.73
C PRO A 634 1.44 11.85 -1.82
N ARG A 635 0.56 10.88 -1.53
CA ARG A 635 0.82 9.81 -0.55
C ARG A 635 1.15 8.50 -1.23
N SER A 636 2.40 8.08 -1.10
CA SER A 636 2.84 6.74 -1.44
C SER A 636 2.39 5.72 -0.38
N SER A 637 2.72 4.46 -0.57
CA SER A 637 2.51 3.40 0.41
C SER A 637 3.78 2.58 0.62
N VAL A 638 3.87 1.92 1.78
CA VAL A 638 4.93 0.93 2.01
C VAL A 638 4.91 -0.13 0.91
N ARG A 639 3.73 -0.59 0.51
CA ARG A 639 3.54 -1.59 -0.56
C ARG A 639 4.10 -1.12 -1.90
N TRP A 640 3.82 0.12 -2.27
CA TRP A 640 4.28 0.70 -3.54
C TRP A 640 5.80 0.85 -3.58
N GLU A 641 6.39 1.41 -2.52
CA GLU A 641 7.84 1.59 -2.46
C GLU A 641 8.55 0.23 -2.50
N MET A 642 8.06 -0.78 -1.78
CA MET A 642 8.66 -2.12 -1.76
C MET A 642 8.44 -2.89 -3.06
N LEU A 643 7.31 -2.70 -3.78
CA LEU A 643 7.13 -3.27 -5.11
C LEU A 643 8.14 -2.66 -6.09
N ARG A 644 8.34 -1.34 -6.01
CA ARG A 644 9.35 -0.65 -6.79
C ARG A 644 10.77 -1.17 -6.49
N ASP A 645 11.11 -1.39 -5.22
CA ASP A 645 12.38 -2.04 -4.85
C ASP A 645 12.54 -3.39 -5.56
N GLY A 646 11.49 -4.21 -5.59
CA GLY A 646 11.52 -5.49 -6.29
C GLY A 646 11.78 -5.35 -7.79
N ILE A 647 11.21 -4.33 -8.42
CA ILE A 647 11.46 -4.01 -9.84
C ILE A 647 12.91 -3.55 -10.03
N GLU A 648 13.42 -2.67 -9.17
CA GLU A 648 14.83 -2.21 -9.21
C GLU A 648 15.82 -3.37 -9.00
N GLU A 649 15.52 -4.31 -8.08
CA GLU A 649 16.32 -5.54 -7.93
C GLU A 649 16.33 -6.40 -9.20
N SER A 650 15.16 -6.56 -9.85
CA SER A 650 15.09 -7.29 -11.14
C SER A 650 15.96 -6.62 -12.21
N GLU A 651 15.94 -5.28 -12.29
CA GLU A 651 16.77 -4.53 -13.23
C GLU A 651 18.28 -4.63 -12.90
N LYS A 652 18.66 -4.61 -11.63
CA LYS A 652 20.04 -4.85 -11.21
C LYS A 652 20.54 -6.22 -11.64
N ILE A 653 19.72 -7.27 -11.43
CA ILE A 653 20.03 -8.64 -11.87
C ILE A 653 20.22 -8.68 -13.39
N ARG A 654 19.35 -8.01 -14.16
CA ARG A 654 19.47 -7.90 -15.61
C ARG A 654 20.80 -7.26 -16.03
N VAL A 655 21.18 -6.15 -15.40
CA VAL A 655 22.44 -5.45 -15.65
C VAL A 655 23.63 -6.33 -15.32
N LEU A 656 23.61 -7.02 -14.17
CA LEU A 656 24.67 -7.93 -13.74
C LEU A 656 24.85 -9.09 -14.74
N ARG A 657 23.76 -9.72 -15.17
CA ARG A 657 23.78 -10.78 -16.17
C ARG A 657 24.30 -10.28 -17.53
N GLY A 658 23.87 -9.11 -17.97
CA GLY A 658 24.34 -8.50 -19.22
C GLY A 658 25.82 -8.15 -19.23
N ARG A 659 26.41 -7.89 -18.06
CA ARG A 659 27.85 -7.63 -17.87
C ARG A 659 28.66 -8.87 -17.50
N GLN A 660 28.03 -10.05 -17.49
CA GLN A 660 28.66 -11.32 -17.06
C GLN A 660 29.22 -11.24 -15.61
N ALA A 661 28.62 -10.40 -14.77
CA ALA A 661 29.00 -10.20 -13.38
C ALA A 661 28.06 -10.93 -12.40
N ALA A 662 27.10 -11.73 -12.90
CA ALA A 662 26.30 -12.60 -12.07
C ALA A 662 27.19 -13.68 -11.44
N SER A 663 27.11 -13.83 -10.13
CA SER A 663 27.88 -14.80 -9.37
C SER A 663 27.09 -16.10 -9.17
N PRO A 664 27.76 -17.25 -8.96
CA PRO A 664 27.06 -18.47 -8.56
C PRO A 664 26.18 -18.31 -7.32
N ALA A 665 26.59 -17.47 -6.36
CA ALA A 665 25.81 -17.16 -5.16
C ALA A 665 24.51 -16.40 -5.49
N LEU A 666 24.52 -15.53 -6.51
CA LEU A 666 23.30 -14.88 -6.98
C LEU A 666 22.34 -15.90 -7.61
N ASP A 667 22.84 -16.77 -8.49
CA ASP A 667 21.99 -17.78 -9.13
C ASP A 667 21.45 -18.79 -8.11
N GLU A 668 22.25 -19.18 -7.12
CA GLU A 668 21.83 -20.02 -6.01
C GLU A 668 20.71 -19.34 -5.19
N SER A 669 20.87 -18.06 -4.84
CA SER A 669 19.86 -17.32 -4.10
C SER A 669 18.54 -17.20 -4.87
N LEU A 670 18.61 -16.98 -6.19
CA LEU A 670 17.44 -16.87 -7.06
C LEU A 670 16.73 -18.22 -7.27
N SER A 671 17.46 -19.32 -7.20
CA SER A 671 16.88 -20.67 -7.36
C SER A 671 15.82 -21.01 -6.30
N ALA A 672 15.76 -20.25 -5.20
CA ALA A 672 14.77 -20.43 -4.13
C ALA A 672 13.39 -19.79 -4.45
N PHE A 673 13.29 -18.96 -5.50
CA PHE A 673 12.07 -18.23 -5.80
C PHE A 673 11.06 -19.06 -6.60
N HIS A 674 10.35 -19.95 -5.89
CA HIS A 674 9.29 -20.80 -6.43
C HIS A 674 7.95 -20.48 -5.74
N PHE A 675 6.91 -20.24 -6.53
CA PHE A 675 5.59 -19.88 -5.99
C PHE A 675 5.02 -20.92 -5.02
N LYS A 676 5.04 -22.21 -5.38
CA LYS A 676 4.51 -23.29 -4.51
C LYS A 676 5.18 -23.38 -3.15
N SER A 677 6.43 -22.96 -3.05
CA SER A 677 7.15 -22.88 -1.77
C SER A 677 6.78 -21.61 -1.02
N ALA A 678 6.72 -20.50 -1.73
CA ALA A 678 6.39 -19.19 -1.16
C ALA A 678 4.97 -19.14 -0.55
N GLU A 679 3.97 -19.71 -1.24
CA GLU A 679 2.59 -19.77 -0.78
C GLU A 679 2.45 -20.47 0.59
N LYS A 680 3.29 -21.46 0.86
CA LYS A 680 3.31 -22.24 2.10
C LYS A 680 4.26 -21.69 3.15
N SER A 681 5.08 -20.70 2.80
CA SER A 681 6.10 -20.13 3.68
C SER A 681 5.51 -19.15 4.70
N THR A 682 6.25 -18.89 5.76
CA THR A 682 5.96 -17.78 6.66
C THR A 682 6.48 -16.46 6.07
N GLY A 683 5.96 -15.31 6.54
CA GLY A 683 6.50 -14.00 6.17
C GLY A 683 8.00 -13.89 6.45
N ALA A 684 8.45 -14.35 7.61
CA ALA A 684 9.87 -14.34 7.99
C ALA A 684 10.75 -15.17 7.03
N ALA A 685 10.26 -16.31 6.53
CA ALA A 685 11.01 -17.12 5.57
C ALA A 685 11.14 -16.42 4.21
N LEU A 686 10.09 -15.71 3.76
CA LEU A 686 10.15 -14.91 2.53
C LEU A 686 11.08 -13.71 2.70
N SER A 687 11.04 -13.03 3.84
CA SER A 687 11.96 -11.92 4.14
C SER A 687 13.42 -12.39 4.12
N GLU A 688 13.71 -13.57 4.63
CA GLU A 688 15.07 -14.14 4.58
C GLU A 688 15.51 -14.47 3.14
N GLN A 689 14.60 -14.98 2.29
CA GLN A 689 14.89 -15.19 0.86
C GLN A 689 15.23 -13.86 0.16
N VAL A 690 14.41 -12.83 0.37
CA VAL A 690 14.63 -11.50 -0.19
C VAL A 690 15.96 -10.92 0.29
N ARG A 691 16.25 -11.01 1.58
CA ARG A 691 17.49 -10.51 2.16
C ARG A 691 18.73 -11.18 1.52
N ARG A 692 18.72 -12.51 1.35
CA ARG A 692 19.81 -13.24 0.71
C ARG A 692 20.02 -12.84 -0.74
N ALA A 693 18.93 -12.70 -1.50
CA ALA A 693 19.01 -12.29 -2.89
C ALA A 693 19.57 -10.86 -3.03
N ARG A 694 19.08 -9.91 -2.22
CA ARG A 694 19.61 -8.55 -2.18
C ARG A 694 21.09 -8.51 -1.83
N GLN A 695 21.52 -9.26 -0.81
CA GLN A 695 22.94 -9.36 -0.45
C GLN A 695 23.79 -9.89 -1.62
N ALA A 696 23.31 -10.92 -2.31
CA ALA A 696 24.03 -11.48 -3.45
C ALA A 696 24.11 -10.49 -4.64
N VAL A 697 23.07 -9.68 -4.86
CA VAL A 697 23.08 -8.57 -5.85
C VAL A 697 24.11 -7.51 -5.48
N GLU A 698 24.16 -7.09 -4.22
CA GLU A 698 25.12 -6.09 -3.73
C GLU A 698 26.57 -6.62 -3.85
N ASP A 699 26.82 -7.88 -3.45
CA ASP A 699 28.15 -8.49 -3.52
C ASP A 699 28.63 -8.61 -4.96
N ALA A 700 27.74 -9.01 -5.88
CA ALA A 700 28.03 -9.03 -7.31
C ALA A 700 28.32 -7.62 -7.86
N ALA A 701 27.57 -6.61 -7.41
CA ALA A 701 27.77 -5.22 -7.83
C ALA A 701 29.12 -4.64 -7.39
N ARG A 702 29.65 -5.04 -6.23
CA ARG A 702 30.97 -4.62 -5.75
C ARG A 702 32.12 -5.12 -6.62
N THR A 703 31.88 -6.19 -7.41
CA THR A 703 32.86 -6.70 -8.37
C THR A 703 32.87 -5.93 -9.69
N LEU A 704 31.82 -5.17 -10.00
CA LEU A 704 31.77 -4.30 -11.18
C LEU A 704 32.74 -3.12 -11.01
N ARG A 705 33.78 -3.07 -11.85
CA ARG A 705 34.74 -1.97 -11.92
C ARG A 705 34.27 -0.81 -12.79
#